data_5db7e50384136e7fa0e6a7037cbbd40d
#
_entry.id   5db7e50384136e7fa0e6a7037cbbd40d
#
_cell.length_a   1.000
_cell.length_b   1.000
_cell.length_c   1.000
_cell.angle_alpha   90.00
_cell.angle_beta   90.00
_cell.angle_gamma   90.00
#
_symmetry.space_group_name_H-M   'P 1'
#
loop_
_entity.id
_entity.type
_entity.pdbx_description
1 polymer ?
#
loop_
_entity_poly.entity_id
_entity_poly.type
_entity_poly.pdbx_seq_one_letter_code
_entity_poly.pdbx_strand_id
1 'polypeptide(L)'
;MKVIHLISGGDTGGAKTHIHYLLSGLSKEIDVTLVCFMRGEFSDEAEALGIPTVVLEGSIPSVLKQLKTMIREEHYDLIHSHGARGNFIASLLKGPCGLPMVTTVHSDPKLDYLARPGAALVYGTLNDHALKKADYLVGVSDSMKSLLISRGFSANEIFSIYNGVDFSVVPENPDRLAYLRALGLECDEQSVIVGIAARLDPVKDIGTLIRGFALAEKKQPQLRLVIAGDGAQMEELRALAQGLGVEKKVCFAGWRSDVNTLMAALDVNTLTSLSETFPYAITEGARAHLATVSSRVGGVPKLVIEGETGFLFPAGDAAALGEKLARLAADPALRRRMGEALYEKARREFSVEATTRRQLDIYDEVLRRERLKKSGARRGVVIIGAYGMGNSGDDAILEAIVGELRQIDPFLPITVLSRRPKETRERYGVESLHMFDFAGFHRVLKGTQLYLSGGGSLIQNVTSRRSLWYYLYTISQAKKCGNRVMMYGCGIGPIADERDTQRICRILNENVDVITLRESASLQELQRCGVTKPAMAVTSDPALTLPEAPADIVTAELEKFGLAPDGSYICFSVRGWTGFDEKAKAFAEAADYAAETLGLTPVFMLINRDEDGPATDEVRALMETNAAVIDGERNSSLTIGLLARMKAVVSMRLHGLIFAASQGVPLVGVSYDPKVTAFLASIGEERCLPLEELTAENLKAAVSAASAAYGDRDTRKRTADALADAESENSAWARKLLGL
;
A
#
# COMPACT_ATOMS: atom_id res chain seq x y z
N MET A 1 8.26 20.04 -24.18
CA MET A 1 8.28 18.57 -24.23
C MET A 1 7.36 18.12 -25.34
N LYS A 2 7.82 17.19 -26.18
CA LYS A 2 7.02 16.65 -27.29
C LYS A 2 6.94 15.13 -27.20
N VAL A 3 5.74 14.57 -27.13
CA VAL A 3 5.49 13.13 -26.87
C VAL A 3 4.69 12.50 -28.01
N ILE A 4 5.14 11.36 -28.50
CA ILE A 4 4.40 10.57 -29.48
C ILE A 4 3.74 9.37 -28.79
N HIS A 5 2.42 9.28 -28.87
CA HIS A 5 1.63 8.17 -28.36
C HIS A 5 1.29 7.18 -29.47
N LEU A 6 1.50 5.89 -29.22
CA LEU A 6 1.27 4.82 -30.19
C LEU A 6 0.21 3.85 -29.68
N ILE A 7 -0.87 3.65 -30.47
CA ILE A 7 -1.98 2.76 -30.10
C ILE A 7 -2.52 2.02 -31.33
N SER A 8 -3.22 0.91 -31.09
CA SER A 8 -3.90 0.17 -32.18
C SER A 8 -4.95 1.03 -32.90
N GLY A 9 -5.81 1.73 -32.17
CA GLY A 9 -6.96 2.48 -32.69
C GLY A 9 -8.27 1.68 -32.72
N GLY A 10 -8.26 0.40 -32.29
CA GLY A 10 -9.46 -0.42 -32.10
C GLY A 10 -9.77 -0.70 -30.62
N ASP A 11 -9.18 0.06 -29.71
CA ASP A 11 -9.34 -0.11 -28.27
C ASP A 11 -10.72 0.39 -27.80
N THR A 12 -11.29 -0.30 -26.80
CA THR A 12 -12.62 -0.03 -26.27
C THR A 12 -12.63 -0.03 -24.73
N GLY A 13 -13.71 0.44 -24.12
CA GLY A 13 -13.90 0.41 -22.68
C GLY A 13 -12.96 1.33 -21.92
N GLY A 14 -12.57 0.94 -20.69
CA GLY A 14 -11.79 1.80 -19.78
C GLY A 14 -10.44 2.26 -20.32
N ALA A 15 -9.76 1.46 -21.14
CA ALA A 15 -8.51 1.85 -21.78
C ALA A 15 -8.69 3.02 -22.77
N LYS A 16 -9.75 2.95 -23.61
CA LYS A 16 -10.15 4.03 -24.52
C LYS A 16 -10.41 5.32 -23.74
N THR A 17 -11.26 5.24 -22.74
CA THR A 17 -11.64 6.38 -21.88
C THR A 17 -10.41 7.02 -21.20
N HIS A 18 -9.53 6.19 -20.63
CA HIS A 18 -8.30 6.68 -20.00
C HIS A 18 -7.43 7.48 -20.97
N ILE A 19 -7.19 6.93 -22.18
CA ILE A 19 -6.31 7.56 -23.16
C ILE A 19 -6.91 8.88 -23.66
N HIS A 20 -8.20 8.91 -23.97
CA HIS A 20 -8.88 10.14 -24.40
C HIS A 20 -8.80 11.23 -23.32
N TYR A 21 -9.12 10.95 -22.08
CA TYR A 21 -9.02 11.92 -20.99
C TYR A 21 -7.57 12.37 -20.75
N LEU A 22 -6.63 11.43 -20.71
CA LEU A 22 -5.23 11.76 -20.51
C LEU A 22 -4.69 12.65 -21.62
N LEU A 23 -4.93 12.30 -22.89
CA LEU A 23 -4.43 13.07 -24.03
C LEU A 23 -5.11 14.41 -24.18
N SER A 24 -6.42 14.49 -23.87
CA SER A 24 -7.14 15.78 -23.83
C SER A 24 -6.57 16.73 -22.75
N GLY A 25 -6.09 16.20 -21.64
CA GLY A 25 -5.38 16.97 -20.63
C GLY A 25 -3.97 17.36 -21.08
N LEU A 26 -3.18 16.38 -21.54
CA LEU A 26 -1.78 16.58 -21.95
C LEU A 26 -1.63 17.54 -23.12
N SER A 27 -2.54 17.50 -24.11
CA SER A 27 -2.49 18.38 -25.28
C SER A 27 -2.66 19.87 -24.98
N LYS A 28 -3.12 20.21 -23.76
CA LYS A 28 -3.20 21.60 -23.25
C LYS A 28 -1.88 22.07 -22.63
N GLU A 29 -1.01 21.15 -22.23
CA GLU A 29 0.18 21.44 -21.44
C GLU A 29 1.49 21.19 -22.23
N ILE A 30 1.48 20.23 -23.15
CA ILE A 30 2.66 19.83 -23.95
C ILE A 30 2.26 19.46 -25.38
N ASP A 31 3.26 19.38 -26.29
CA ASP A 31 3.05 18.90 -27.65
C ASP A 31 2.83 17.38 -27.64
N VAL A 32 1.64 16.94 -27.99
CA VAL A 32 1.26 15.53 -28.07
C VAL A 32 0.85 15.17 -29.49
N THR A 33 1.28 14.01 -29.97
CA THR A 33 0.76 13.43 -31.21
C THR A 33 0.30 12.01 -30.93
N LEU A 34 -0.97 11.72 -31.20
CA LEU A 34 -1.53 10.38 -31.14
C LEU A 34 -1.40 9.72 -32.51
N VAL A 35 -0.79 8.54 -32.56
CA VAL A 35 -0.71 7.73 -33.77
C VAL A 35 -1.54 6.47 -33.59
N CYS A 36 -2.57 6.32 -34.43
CA CYS A 36 -3.42 5.15 -34.55
C CYS A 36 -2.99 4.29 -35.75
N PHE A 37 -3.01 2.96 -35.60
CA PHE A 37 -2.65 2.04 -36.68
C PHE A 37 -3.85 1.51 -37.46
N MET A 38 -5.03 2.06 -37.20
CA MET A 38 -6.26 1.85 -37.95
C MET A 38 -7.21 3.02 -37.72
N ARG A 39 -7.97 3.36 -38.75
CA ARG A 39 -9.07 4.33 -38.64
C ARG A 39 -10.28 3.66 -37.99
N GLY A 40 -10.99 4.38 -37.15
CA GLY A 40 -12.22 3.90 -36.49
C GLY A 40 -12.75 4.86 -35.45
N GLU A 41 -13.76 4.44 -34.71
CA GLU A 41 -14.42 5.24 -33.66
C GLU A 41 -13.42 5.88 -32.68
N PHE A 42 -12.37 5.13 -32.29
CA PHE A 42 -11.33 5.63 -31.37
C PHE A 42 -10.61 6.87 -31.94
N SER A 43 -10.15 6.83 -33.19
CA SER A 43 -9.45 7.94 -33.83
C SER A 43 -10.37 9.13 -34.10
N ASP A 44 -11.63 8.84 -34.48
CA ASP A 44 -12.63 9.90 -34.77
C ASP A 44 -13.02 10.65 -33.50
N GLU A 45 -13.20 9.97 -32.38
CA GLU A 45 -13.44 10.58 -31.08
C GLU A 45 -12.23 11.40 -30.60
N ALA A 46 -10.99 10.90 -30.79
CA ALA A 46 -9.77 11.61 -30.44
C ALA A 46 -9.67 12.94 -31.22
N GLU A 47 -9.93 12.90 -32.52
CA GLU A 47 -9.97 14.12 -33.36
C GLU A 47 -11.08 15.09 -32.91
N ALA A 48 -12.28 14.59 -32.57
CA ALA A 48 -13.38 15.39 -32.06
C ALA A 48 -13.07 16.07 -30.71
N LEU A 49 -12.23 15.45 -29.90
CA LEU A 49 -11.70 16.02 -28.64
C LEU A 49 -10.54 17.02 -28.86
N GLY A 50 -10.17 17.28 -30.11
CA GLY A 50 -9.07 18.18 -30.46
C GLY A 50 -7.66 17.62 -30.21
N ILE A 51 -7.52 16.30 -30.04
CA ILE A 51 -6.24 15.64 -29.87
C ILE A 51 -5.55 15.53 -31.23
N PRO A 52 -4.30 16.04 -31.41
CA PRO A 52 -3.53 15.88 -32.65
C PRO A 52 -3.35 14.40 -33.00
N THR A 53 -4.09 13.92 -33.98
CA THR A 53 -4.17 12.49 -34.34
C THR A 53 -3.68 12.23 -35.74
N VAL A 54 -2.86 11.20 -35.90
CA VAL A 54 -2.35 10.71 -37.19
C VAL A 54 -2.71 9.23 -37.34
N VAL A 55 -3.32 8.85 -38.46
CA VAL A 55 -3.63 7.45 -38.74
C VAL A 55 -2.62 6.91 -39.76
N LEU A 56 -1.84 5.88 -39.35
CA LEU A 56 -0.85 5.22 -40.18
C LEU A 56 -1.26 3.76 -40.42
N GLU A 57 -1.88 3.53 -41.57
CA GLU A 57 -2.29 2.19 -42.01
C GLU A 57 -1.23 1.53 -42.91
N GLY A 58 -1.24 0.20 -42.96
CA GLY A 58 -0.39 -0.56 -43.86
C GLY A 58 0.47 -1.61 -43.18
N SER A 59 1.48 -2.09 -43.90
CA SER A 59 2.42 -3.09 -43.39
C SER A 59 3.33 -2.53 -42.30
N ILE A 60 3.76 -3.37 -41.37
CA ILE A 60 4.67 -2.95 -40.28
C ILE A 60 5.92 -2.25 -40.79
N PRO A 61 6.64 -2.73 -41.86
CA PRO A 61 7.80 -2.00 -42.40
C PRO A 61 7.45 -0.60 -42.90
N SER A 62 6.29 -0.41 -43.55
CA SER A 62 5.83 0.89 -44.03
C SER A 62 5.57 1.85 -42.88
N VAL A 63 4.79 1.39 -41.86
CA VAL A 63 4.49 2.16 -40.65
C VAL A 63 5.77 2.56 -39.92
N LEU A 64 6.71 1.64 -39.73
CA LEU A 64 8.00 1.93 -39.09
C LEU A 64 8.84 2.97 -39.86
N LYS A 65 8.82 2.93 -41.19
CA LYS A 65 9.51 3.93 -42.03
C LYS A 65 8.91 5.32 -41.80
N GLN A 66 7.59 5.43 -41.87
CA GLN A 66 6.88 6.70 -41.67
C GLN A 66 7.11 7.25 -40.24
N LEU A 67 6.98 6.42 -39.20
CA LEU A 67 7.24 6.82 -37.82
C LEU A 67 8.69 7.28 -37.61
N LYS A 68 9.69 6.59 -38.18
CA LYS A 68 11.09 7.02 -38.08
C LYS A 68 11.32 8.38 -38.69
N THR A 69 10.69 8.65 -39.85
CA THR A 69 10.77 9.95 -40.53
C THR A 69 10.13 11.02 -39.65
N MET A 70 8.90 10.79 -39.20
CA MET A 70 8.15 11.71 -38.33
C MET A 70 8.93 12.02 -37.04
N ILE A 71 9.44 10.98 -36.35
CA ILE A 71 10.22 11.17 -35.10
C ILE A 71 11.47 12.01 -35.34
N ARG A 72 12.15 11.82 -36.47
CA ARG A 72 13.37 12.57 -36.82
C ARG A 72 13.07 14.03 -37.18
N GLU A 73 12.03 14.25 -37.96
CA GLU A 73 11.68 15.59 -38.45
C GLU A 73 11.04 16.47 -37.38
N GLU A 74 10.26 15.88 -36.50
CA GLU A 74 9.51 16.62 -35.49
C GLU A 74 10.17 16.66 -34.11
N HIS A 75 11.28 15.96 -33.89
CA HIS A 75 12.10 16.02 -32.68
C HIS A 75 11.35 15.67 -31.38
N TYR A 76 10.75 14.48 -31.32
CA TYR A 76 10.08 13.99 -30.10
C TYR A 76 11.10 13.67 -28.99
N ASP A 77 10.68 13.88 -27.73
CA ASP A 77 11.48 13.62 -26.53
C ASP A 77 11.35 12.18 -26.02
N LEU A 78 10.16 11.56 -26.18
CA LEU A 78 9.88 10.18 -25.76
C LEU A 78 8.75 9.53 -26.59
N ILE A 79 8.73 8.19 -26.56
CA ILE A 79 7.67 7.36 -27.13
C ILE A 79 6.82 6.79 -25.99
N HIS A 80 5.50 7.01 -26.04
CA HIS A 80 4.57 6.41 -25.11
C HIS A 80 3.64 5.44 -25.84
N SER A 81 3.62 4.17 -25.45
CA SER A 81 2.84 3.14 -26.14
C SER A 81 1.71 2.59 -25.26
N HIS A 82 0.63 2.17 -25.93
CA HIS A 82 -0.56 1.58 -25.33
C HIS A 82 -0.99 0.34 -26.10
N GLY A 83 -1.32 -0.72 -25.37
CA GLY A 83 -1.79 -1.99 -25.93
C GLY A 83 -0.73 -2.76 -26.72
N ALA A 84 -1.00 -4.03 -27.04
CA ALA A 84 0.00 -4.95 -27.58
C ALA A 84 0.61 -4.50 -28.91
N ARG A 85 -0.20 -3.96 -29.85
CA ARG A 85 0.29 -3.50 -31.15
C ARG A 85 1.14 -2.24 -31.02
N GLY A 86 0.70 -1.27 -30.18
CA GLY A 86 1.47 -0.06 -29.87
C GLY A 86 2.81 -0.40 -29.24
N ASN A 87 2.80 -1.28 -28.24
CA ASN A 87 4.00 -1.74 -27.53
C ASN A 87 4.99 -2.43 -28.46
N PHE A 88 4.51 -3.30 -29.34
CA PHE A 88 5.35 -4.01 -30.30
C PHE A 88 6.05 -3.03 -31.27
N ILE A 89 5.30 -2.10 -31.88
CA ILE A 89 5.85 -1.11 -32.79
C ILE A 89 6.84 -0.19 -32.07
N ALA A 90 6.50 0.30 -30.87
CA ALA A 90 7.40 1.12 -30.04
C ALA A 90 8.72 0.39 -29.76
N SER A 91 8.66 -0.92 -29.44
CA SER A 91 9.84 -1.73 -29.16
C SER A 91 10.82 -1.85 -30.33
N LEU A 92 10.31 -1.72 -31.58
CA LEU A 92 11.11 -1.72 -32.80
C LEU A 92 11.70 -0.34 -33.15
N LEU A 93 11.11 0.73 -32.60
CA LEU A 93 11.55 2.12 -32.79
C LEU A 93 12.60 2.56 -31.76
N LYS A 94 12.55 2.03 -30.55
CA LYS A 94 13.40 2.42 -29.42
C LYS A 94 14.88 2.52 -29.78
N GLY A 95 15.47 1.46 -30.28
CA GLY A 95 16.90 1.44 -30.69
C GLY A 95 17.22 2.44 -31.81
N PRO A 96 16.54 2.34 -32.96
CA PRO A 96 16.83 3.21 -34.12
C PRO A 96 16.57 4.71 -33.87
N CYS A 97 15.66 5.07 -32.97
CA CYS A 97 15.34 6.47 -32.65
C CYS A 97 16.09 7.02 -31.44
N GLY A 98 16.62 6.15 -30.57
CA GLY A 98 17.37 6.56 -29.38
C GLY A 98 16.53 7.30 -28.34
N LEU A 99 15.19 7.15 -28.38
CA LEU A 99 14.24 7.77 -27.45
C LEU A 99 13.86 6.80 -26.33
N PRO A 100 13.61 7.29 -25.10
CA PRO A 100 13.07 6.48 -24.04
C PRO A 100 11.64 6.01 -24.40
N MET A 101 11.36 4.75 -24.06
CA MET A 101 10.07 4.11 -24.28
C MET A 101 9.33 3.96 -22.94
N VAL A 102 8.20 4.61 -22.84
CA VAL A 102 7.22 4.47 -21.75
C VAL A 102 6.04 3.64 -22.24
N THR A 103 5.50 2.74 -21.42
CA THR A 103 4.35 1.91 -21.78
C THR A 103 3.32 1.90 -20.67
N THR A 104 2.07 2.29 -20.96
CA THR A 104 0.96 2.13 -20.00
C THR A 104 0.34 0.74 -20.11
N VAL A 105 0.21 0.08 -18.95
CA VAL A 105 -0.41 -1.25 -18.79
C VAL A 105 -1.78 -1.08 -18.15
N HIS A 106 -2.84 -1.34 -18.93
CA HIS A 106 -4.24 -1.11 -18.54
C HIS A 106 -4.90 -2.30 -17.85
N SER A 107 -4.44 -3.51 -18.15
CA SER A 107 -4.99 -4.79 -17.68
C SER A 107 -3.87 -5.78 -17.46
N ASP A 108 -4.19 -6.93 -16.81
CA ASP A 108 -3.23 -8.01 -16.68
C ASP A 108 -2.89 -8.62 -18.05
N PRO A 109 -1.65 -8.45 -18.57
CA PRO A 109 -1.29 -8.92 -19.92
C PRO A 109 -1.46 -10.43 -20.12
N LYS A 110 -1.49 -11.23 -19.04
CA LYS A 110 -1.71 -12.68 -19.13
C LYS A 110 -3.18 -13.05 -19.26
N LEU A 111 -4.08 -12.18 -18.82
CA LEU A 111 -5.53 -12.43 -18.86
C LEU A 111 -6.21 -11.87 -20.09
N ASP A 112 -5.60 -10.91 -20.79
CA ASP A 112 -6.20 -10.19 -21.92
C ASP A 112 -6.62 -11.08 -23.09
N TYR A 113 -6.02 -12.26 -23.22
CA TYR A 113 -6.25 -13.16 -24.37
C TYR A 113 -6.80 -14.54 -23.98
N LEU A 114 -7.22 -14.77 -22.73
CA LEU A 114 -7.70 -16.09 -22.26
C LEU A 114 -8.88 -16.63 -23.09
N ALA A 115 -9.76 -15.75 -23.55
CA ALA A 115 -10.91 -16.13 -24.36
C ALA A 115 -10.58 -16.46 -25.84
N ARG A 116 -9.32 -16.23 -26.29
CA ARG A 116 -8.87 -16.42 -27.67
C ARG A 116 -7.50 -17.10 -27.72
N PRO A 117 -7.42 -18.43 -27.55
CA PRO A 117 -6.14 -19.16 -27.39
C PRO A 117 -5.11 -18.94 -28.50
N GLY A 118 -5.53 -18.84 -29.78
CA GLY A 118 -4.63 -18.55 -30.90
C GLY A 118 -4.06 -17.12 -30.85
N ALA A 119 -4.85 -16.14 -30.42
CA ALA A 119 -4.40 -14.76 -30.23
C ALA A 119 -3.49 -14.64 -28.99
N ALA A 120 -3.74 -15.41 -27.94
CA ALA A 120 -2.91 -15.47 -26.73
C ALA A 120 -1.47 -15.89 -27.05
N LEU A 121 -1.30 -16.90 -27.92
CA LEU A 121 0.02 -17.43 -28.28
C LEU A 121 0.86 -16.39 -29.07
N VAL A 122 0.25 -15.65 -29.97
CA VAL A 122 0.98 -14.68 -30.82
C VAL A 122 1.06 -13.31 -30.18
N TYR A 123 -0.08 -12.69 -29.86
CA TYR A 123 -0.12 -11.32 -29.33
C TYR A 123 0.33 -11.24 -27.88
N GLY A 124 0.02 -12.26 -27.06
CA GLY A 124 0.49 -12.32 -25.67
C GLY A 124 2.01 -12.41 -25.58
N THR A 125 2.63 -13.29 -26.40
CA THR A 125 4.09 -13.45 -26.43
C THR A 125 4.79 -12.20 -26.98
N LEU A 126 4.25 -11.59 -28.04
CA LEU A 126 4.78 -10.35 -28.60
C LEU A 126 4.67 -9.18 -27.61
N ASN A 127 3.55 -9.08 -26.92
CA ASN A 127 3.34 -8.04 -25.89
C ASN A 127 4.30 -8.22 -24.71
N ASP A 128 4.44 -9.44 -24.17
CA ASP A 128 5.40 -9.72 -23.09
C ASP A 128 6.84 -9.37 -23.47
N HIS A 129 7.23 -9.70 -24.72
CA HIS A 129 8.54 -9.31 -25.22
C HIS A 129 8.70 -7.79 -25.37
N ALA A 130 7.67 -7.10 -25.85
CA ALA A 130 7.68 -5.64 -25.99
C ALA A 130 7.72 -4.92 -24.64
N LEU A 131 6.96 -5.40 -23.64
CA LEU A 131 6.97 -4.87 -22.28
C LEU A 131 8.37 -4.99 -21.65
N LYS A 132 9.06 -6.11 -21.85
CA LYS A 132 10.45 -6.30 -21.36
C LYS A 132 11.47 -5.37 -22.04
N LYS A 133 11.14 -4.83 -23.21
CA LYS A 133 11.98 -3.83 -23.91
C LYS A 133 11.67 -2.39 -23.50
N ALA A 134 10.52 -2.10 -22.90
CA ALA A 134 10.21 -0.77 -22.41
C ALA A 134 11.27 -0.32 -21.38
N ASP A 135 11.60 0.97 -21.38
CA ASP A 135 12.49 1.54 -20.34
C ASP A 135 11.72 1.76 -19.07
N TYR A 136 10.45 2.13 -19.18
CA TYR A 136 9.57 2.44 -18.06
C TYR A 136 8.17 1.95 -18.32
N LEU A 137 7.52 1.47 -17.27
CA LEU A 137 6.13 1.04 -17.27
C LEU A 137 5.28 1.97 -16.40
N VAL A 138 4.05 2.18 -16.83
CA VAL A 138 3.03 2.91 -16.05
C VAL A 138 1.85 1.99 -15.82
N GLY A 139 1.65 1.57 -14.58
CA GLY A 139 0.45 0.82 -14.20
C GLY A 139 -0.70 1.77 -13.87
N VAL A 140 -1.92 1.45 -14.32
CA VAL A 140 -3.12 2.28 -14.07
C VAL A 140 -3.64 2.21 -12.63
N SER A 141 -2.88 1.61 -11.72
CA SER A 141 -3.10 1.60 -10.27
C SER A 141 -1.85 1.10 -9.54
N ASP A 142 -1.80 1.29 -8.21
CA ASP A 142 -0.74 0.68 -7.38
C ASP A 142 -0.84 -0.85 -7.37
N SER A 143 -2.04 -1.42 -7.46
CA SER A 143 -2.22 -2.87 -7.59
C SER A 143 -1.65 -3.41 -8.91
N MET A 144 -1.79 -2.66 -10.01
CA MET A 144 -1.16 -3.00 -11.29
C MET A 144 0.37 -2.91 -11.19
N LYS A 145 0.90 -1.88 -10.54
CA LYS A 145 2.33 -1.78 -10.25
C LYS A 145 2.82 -3.00 -9.47
N SER A 146 2.12 -3.38 -8.40
CA SER A 146 2.47 -4.56 -7.58
C SER A 146 2.42 -5.85 -8.40
N LEU A 147 1.42 -6.01 -9.27
CA LEU A 147 1.31 -7.14 -10.19
C LEU A 147 2.52 -7.21 -11.15
N LEU A 148 2.93 -6.11 -11.73
CA LEU A 148 4.10 -6.06 -12.62
C LEU A 148 5.40 -6.42 -11.87
N ILE A 149 5.57 -5.93 -10.64
CA ILE A 149 6.69 -6.29 -9.77
C ILE A 149 6.70 -7.79 -9.49
N SER A 150 5.56 -8.40 -9.15
CA SER A 150 5.45 -9.85 -8.90
C SER A 150 5.76 -10.70 -10.14
N ARG A 151 5.60 -10.12 -11.33
CA ARG A 151 5.96 -10.72 -12.62
C ARG A 151 7.41 -10.51 -13.03
N GLY A 152 8.21 -9.86 -12.18
CA GLY A 152 9.65 -9.70 -12.33
C GLY A 152 10.10 -8.44 -13.07
N PHE A 153 9.20 -7.49 -13.36
CA PHE A 153 9.59 -6.18 -13.85
C PHE A 153 10.25 -5.34 -12.75
N SER A 154 11.19 -4.47 -13.11
CA SER A 154 11.93 -3.65 -12.15
C SER A 154 11.02 -2.66 -11.42
N ALA A 155 10.99 -2.74 -10.09
CA ALA A 155 10.16 -1.86 -9.26
C ALA A 155 10.55 -0.38 -9.41
N ASN A 156 11.82 -0.09 -9.67
CA ASN A 156 12.32 1.26 -9.87
C ASN A 156 11.96 1.85 -11.24
N GLU A 157 11.53 1.02 -12.20
CA GLU A 157 11.16 1.43 -13.55
C GLU A 157 9.64 1.43 -13.78
N ILE A 158 8.85 1.16 -12.71
CA ILE A 158 7.39 1.16 -12.78
C ILE A 158 6.83 2.33 -12.00
N PHE A 159 6.04 3.14 -12.67
CA PHE A 159 5.24 4.20 -12.08
C PHE A 159 3.78 3.77 -11.95
N SER A 160 3.00 4.47 -11.14
CA SER A 160 1.55 4.32 -11.08
C SER A 160 0.85 5.63 -11.41
N ILE A 161 -0.24 5.51 -12.17
CA ILE A 161 -1.19 6.58 -12.48
C ILE A 161 -2.60 6.04 -12.21
N TYR A 162 -3.55 6.92 -11.96
CA TYR A 162 -4.93 6.53 -11.79
C TYR A 162 -5.78 7.11 -12.91
N ASN A 163 -6.90 6.44 -13.23
CA ASN A 163 -7.82 6.92 -14.24
C ASN A 163 -8.47 8.23 -13.81
N GLY A 164 -8.38 9.26 -14.65
CA GLY A 164 -9.00 10.56 -14.41
C GLY A 164 -10.42 10.64 -14.96
N VAL A 165 -11.27 11.41 -14.30
CA VAL A 165 -12.62 11.77 -14.75
C VAL A 165 -12.73 13.29 -14.85
N ASP A 166 -13.47 13.76 -15.83
CA ASP A 166 -13.76 15.18 -16.00
C ASP A 166 -14.83 15.63 -15.00
N PHE A 167 -14.42 16.39 -13.99
CA PHE A 167 -15.29 16.96 -12.97
C PHE A 167 -15.93 18.29 -13.40
N SER A 168 -15.64 18.82 -14.58
CA SER A 168 -16.35 19.98 -15.12
C SER A 168 -17.76 19.62 -15.62
N VAL A 169 -17.98 18.33 -15.93
CA VAL A 169 -19.28 17.79 -16.33
C VAL A 169 -20.11 17.56 -15.08
N VAL A 170 -21.11 18.37 -14.84
CA VAL A 170 -22.04 18.19 -13.72
C VAL A 170 -23.15 17.20 -14.12
N PRO A 171 -23.29 16.08 -13.40
CA PRO A 171 -24.39 15.16 -13.63
C PRO A 171 -25.73 15.82 -13.24
N GLU A 172 -26.69 15.84 -14.15
CA GLU A 172 -28.00 16.45 -13.94
C GLU A 172 -29.12 15.45 -14.26
N ASN A 173 -30.15 15.50 -13.44
CA ASN A 173 -31.43 14.82 -13.71
C ASN A 173 -32.58 15.64 -13.12
N PRO A 174 -33.14 16.59 -13.88
CA PRO A 174 -34.14 17.56 -13.39
C PRO A 174 -35.47 16.86 -12.99
N ASP A 175 -35.81 15.74 -13.57
CA ASP A 175 -37.00 14.93 -13.20
C ASP A 175 -36.60 13.50 -12.90
N ARG A 176 -35.96 13.32 -11.77
CA ARG A 176 -35.44 12.05 -11.27
C ARG A 176 -36.49 10.94 -11.24
N LEU A 177 -37.72 11.25 -10.73
CA LEU A 177 -38.75 10.25 -10.57
C LEU A 177 -39.35 9.82 -11.90
N ALA A 178 -39.58 10.76 -12.81
CA ALA A 178 -40.06 10.45 -14.16
C ALA A 178 -39.03 9.60 -14.92
N TYR A 179 -37.75 9.93 -14.81
CA TYR A 179 -36.67 9.15 -15.41
C TYR A 179 -36.63 7.69 -14.90
N LEU A 180 -36.65 7.50 -13.57
CA LEU A 180 -36.62 6.17 -12.96
C LEU A 180 -37.87 5.33 -13.32
N ARG A 181 -39.04 5.97 -13.36
CA ARG A 181 -40.29 5.31 -13.79
C ARG A 181 -40.27 4.92 -15.27
N ALA A 182 -39.67 5.77 -16.10
CA ALA A 182 -39.49 5.46 -17.54
C ALA A 182 -38.54 4.25 -17.76
N LEU A 183 -37.59 4.02 -16.82
CA LEU A 183 -36.79 2.78 -16.80
C LEU A 183 -37.56 1.54 -16.31
N GLY A 184 -38.79 1.72 -15.81
CA GLY A 184 -39.63 0.63 -15.29
C GLY A 184 -39.49 0.41 -13.77
N LEU A 185 -38.91 1.36 -13.01
CA LEU A 185 -38.79 1.26 -11.57
C LEU A 185 -40.02 1.89 -10.88
N GLU A 186 -40.71 1.12 -10.05
CA GLU A 186 -41.73 1.66 -9.14
C GLU A 186 -41.07 2.40 -7.97
N CYS A 187 -41.17 3.74 -7.99
CA CYS A 187 -40.53 4.58 -6.95
C CYS A 187 -41.36 5.85 -6.66
N ASP A 188 -41.12 6.43 -5.49
CA ASP A 188 -41.70 7.66 -4.98
C ASP A 188 -40.62 8.54 -4.32
N GLU A 189 -41.01 9.67 -3.72
CA GLU A 189 -40.09 10.62 -3.07
C GLU A 189 -39.39 10.04 -1.84
N GLN A 190 -39.94 9.01 -1.21
CA GLN A 190 -39.36 8.35 -0.04
C GLN A 190 -38.39 7.23 -0.44
N SER A 191 -38.39 6.81 -1.71
CA SER A 191 -37.56 5.73 -2.22
C SER A 191 -36.08 6.11 -2.20
N VAL A 192 -35.25 5.22 -1.65
CA VAL A 192 -33.79 5.30 -1.68
C VAL A 192 -33.26 4.41 -2.79
N ILE A 193 -32.66 5.01 -3.80
CA ILE A 193 -32.25 4.36 -5.03
C ILE A 193 -30.80 3.94 -4.96
N VAL A 194 -30.56 2.64 -4.92
CA VAL A 194 -29.25 2.03 -5.05
C VAL A 194 -29.01 1.72 -6.53
N GLY A 195 -27.82 2.01 -7.05
CA GLY A 195 -27.52 1.73 -8.44
C GLY A 195 -26.13 1.16 -8.68
N ILE A 196 -26.04 0.44 -9.81
CA ILE A 196 -24.77 -0.02 -10.38
C ILE A 196 -24.80 0.18 -11.90
N ALA A 197 -23.66 0.66 -12.45
CA ALA A 197 -23.41 0.69 -13.89
C ALA A 197 -22.23 -0.23 -14.21
N ALA A 198 -22.50 -1.43 -14.75
CA ALA A 198 -21.50 -2.44 -15.01
C ALA A 198 -21.94 -3.45 -16.07
N ARG A 199 -20.98 -4.11 -16.75
CA ARG A 199 -21.29 -5.29 -17.58
C ARG A 199 -21.83 -6.41 -16.71
N LEU A 200 -22.77 -7.17 -17.24
CA LEU A 200 -23.34 -8.31 -16.52
C LEU A 200 -22.54 -9.58 -16.82
N ASP A 201 -21.33 -9.63 -16.29
CA ASP A 201 -20.41 -10.76 -16.39
C ASP A 201 -19.98 -11.26 -14.97
N PRO A 202 -19.47 -12.50 -14.85
CA PRO A 202 -19.14 -13.10 -13.55
C PRO A 202 -18.18 -12.28 -12.69
N VAL A 203 -17.26 -11.49 -13.31
CA VAL A 203 -16.28 -10.68 -12.58
C VAL A 203 -16.95 -9.53 -11.83
N LYS A 204 -18.10 -9.02 -12.31
CA LYS A 204 -18.85 -7.93 -11.69
C LYS A 204 -19.73 -8.37 -10.52
N ASP A 205 -19.98 -9.68 -10.39
CA ASP A 205 -20.70 -10.33 -9.29
C ASP A 205 -21.99 -9.61 -8.88
N ILE A 206 -22.84 -9.30 -9.88
CA ILE A 206 -24.14 -8.65 -9.66
C ILE A 206 -25.06 -9.54 -8.80
N GLY A 207 -24.82 -10.85 -8.80
CA GLY A 207 -25.53 -11.78 -7.92
C GLY A 207 -25.37 -11.44 -6.44
N THR A 208 -24.18 -11.05 -5.99
CA THR A 208 -23.94 -10.58 -4.63
C THR A 208 -24.69 -9.27 -4.35
N LEU A 209 -24.78 -8.35 -5.33
CA LEU A 209 -25.58 -7.13 -5.18
C LEU A 209 -27.06 -7.46 -4.93
N ILE A 210 -27.67 -8.32 -5.73
CA ILE A 210 -29.09 -8.67 -5.61
C ILE A 210 -29.35 -9.37 -4.26
N ARG A 211 -28.46 -10.27 -3.82
CA ARG A 211 -28.58 -10.94 -2.51
C ARG A 211 -28.46 -9.96 -1.36
N GLY A 212 -27.44 -9.08 -1.39
CA GLY A 212 -27.25 -8.04 -0.37
C GLY A 212 -28.39 -7.03 -0.33
N PHE A 213 -28.88 -6.61 -1.49
CA PHE A 213 -30.06 -5.76 -1.60
C PHE A 213 -31.31 -6.41 -0.97
N ALA A 214 -31.58 -7.69 -1.24
CA ALA A 214 -32.71 -8.40 -0.65
C ALA A 214 -32.62 -8.49 0.89
N LEU A 215 -31.42 -8.58 1.46
CA LEU A 215 -31.21 -8.53 2.90
C LEU A 215 -31.43 -7.11 3.47
N ALA A 216 -30.96 -6.09 2.76
CA ALA A 216 -31.13 -4.69 3.16
C ALA A 216 -32.60 -4.25 3.06
N GLU A 217 -33.30 -4.66 2.02
CA GLU A 217 -34.70 -4.33 1.74
C GLU A 217 -35.64 -4.81 2.85
N LYS A 218 -35.39 -5.97 3.44
CA LYS A 218 -36.14 -6.47 4.63
C LYS A 218 -36.05 -5.52 5.84
N LYS A 219 -34.93 -4.80 5.98
CA LYS A 219 -34.71 -3.83 7.06
C LYS A 219 -35.18 -2.43 6.67
N GLN A 220 -35.13 -2.10 5.38
CA GLN A 220 -35.40 -0.78 4.80
C GLN A 220 -36.28 -0.90 3.53
N PRO A 221 -37.62 -1.05 3.69
CA PRO A 221 -38.53 -1.34 2.57
C PRO A 221 -38.60 -0.26 1.46
N GLN A 222 -38.12 0.97 1.73
CA GLN A 222 -38.02 2.06 0.77
C GLN A 222 -36.88 1.89 -0.25
N LEU A 223 -36.01 0.90 -0.07
CA LEU A 223 -34.91 0.63 -1.02
C LEU A 223 -35.44 0.21 -2.38
N ARG A 224 -34.79 0.70 -3.42
CA ARG A 224 -34.95 0.31 -4.82
C ARG A 224 -33.59 0.10 -5.45
N LEU A 225 -33.49 -0.80 -6.42
CA LEU A 225 -32.24 -1.12 -7.10
C LEU A 225 -32.35 -0.91 -8.60
N VAL A 226 -31.40 -0.19 -9.18
CA VAL A 226 -31.22 -0.03 -10.63
C VAL A 226 -29.93 -0.72 -11.06
N ILE A 227 -30.02 -1.65 -12.00
CA ILE A 227 -28.90 -2.34 -12.61
C ILE A 227 -28.80 -1.89 -14.06
N ALA A 228 -27.83 -1.04 -14.38
CA ALA A 228 -27.56 -0.56 -15.73
C ALA A 228 -26.36 -1.33 -16.32
N GLY A 229 -26.61 -1.94 -17.46
CA GLY A 229 -25.64 -2.73 -18.20
C GLY A 229 -26.27 -3.91 -18.90
N ASP A 230 -25.46 -4.60 -19.71
CA ASP A 230 -25.86 -5.78 -20.45
C ASP A 230 -24.77 -6.85 -20.34
N GLY A 231 -25.13 -8.11 -20.60
CA GLY A 231 -24.19 -9.22 -20.54
C GLY A 231 -24.85 -10.60 -20.45
N ALA A 232 -24.01 -11.63 -20.51
CA ALA A 232 -24.47 -13.01 -20.57
C ALA A 232 -25.29 -13.48 -19.35
N GLN A 233 -25.17 -12.81 -18.21
CA GLN A 233 -25.85 -13.19 -16.96
C GLN A 233 -27.25 -12.56 -16.79
N MET A 234 -27.74 -11.75 -17.74
CA MET A 234 -28.98 -10.98 -17.58
C MET A 234 -30.15 -11.88 -17.10
N GLU A 235 -30.41 -13.01 -17.77
CA GLU A 235 -31.54 -13.90 -17.45
C GLU A 235 -31.34 -14.62 -16.09
N GLU A 236 -30.13 -15.03 -15.78
CA GLU A 236 -29.77 -15.62 -14.48
C GLU A 236 -30.04 -14.63 -13.33
N LEU A 237 -29.66 -13.38 -13.51
CA LEU A 237 -29.84 -12.32 -12.50
C LEU A 237 -31.30 -11.94 -12.30
N ARG A 238 -32.11 -11.94 -13.37
CA ARG A 238 -33.58 -11.77 -13.29
C ARG A 238 -34.21 -12.91 -12.50
N ALA A 239 -33.85 -14.14 -12.80
CA ALA A 239 -34.34 -15.32 -12.08
C ALA A 239 -33.94 -15.28 -10.60
N LEU A 240 -32.71 -14.81 -10.27
CA LEU A 240 -32.27 -14.63 -8.90
C LEU A 240 -33.12 -13.58 -8.16
N ALA A 241 -33.41 -12.44 -8.77
CA ALA A 241 -34.24 -11.39 -8.18
C ALA A 241 -35.68 -11.91 -7.90
N GLN A 242 -36.23 -12.68 -8.81
CA GLN A 242 -37.53 -13.33 -8.67
C GLN A 242 -37.50 -14.36 -7.52
N GLY A 243 -36.48 -15.23 -7.47
CA GLY A 243 -36.34 -16.25 -6.45
C GLY A 243 -36.18 -15.67 -5.04
N LEU A 244 -35.65 -14.44 -4.92
CA LEU A 244 -35.53 -13.69 -3.66
C LEU A 244 -36.78 -12.83 -3.36
N GLY A 245 -37.74 -12.72 -4.25
CA GLY A 245 -38.99 -11.96 -4.10
C GLY A 245 -38.80 -10.44 -4.15
N VAL A 246 -37.74 -9.97 -4.83
CA VAL A 246 -37.41 -8.53 -4.93
C VAL A 246 -37.57 -7.99 -6.37
N GLU A 247 -38.10 -8.77 -7.29
CA GLU A 247 -38.23 -8.46 -8.73
C GLU A 247 -38.97 -7.13 -9.00
N LYS A 248 -39.98 -6.77 -8.18
CA LYS A 248 -40.70 -5.49 -8.29
C LYS A 248 -39.92 -4.26 -7.84
N LYS A 249 -38.83 -4.49 -7.08
CA LYS A 249 -37.96 -3.43 -6.52
C LYS A 249 -36.62 -3.32 -7.25
N VAL A 250 -36.38 -4.20 -8.25
CA VAL A 250 -35.14 -4.24 -9.03
C VAL A 250 -35.46 -3.93 -10.50
N CYS A 251 -34.87 -2.86 -11.00
CA CYS A 251 -34.98 -2.50 -12.42
C CYS A 251 -33.67 -2.88 -13.14
N PHE A 252 -33.80 -3.68 -14.20
CA PHE A 252 -32.74 -3.97 -15.16
C PHE A 252 -32.85 -3.00 -16.33
N ALA A 253 -32.11 -1.89 -16.28
CA ALA A 253 -32.21 -0.77 -17.22
C ALA A 253 -31.51 -1.02 -18.57
N GLY A 254 -30.84 -2.18 -18.75
CA GLY A 254 -30.08 -2.49 -19.96
C GLY A 254 -28.84 -1.60 -20.11
N TRP A 255 -28.19 -1.67 -21.28
CA TRP A 255 -27.06 -0.80 -21.59
C TRP A 255 -27.50 0.65 -21.72
N ARG A 256 -26.71 1.58 -21.10
CA ARG A 256 -27.03 3.02 -21.07
C ARG A 256 -25.90 3.86 -21.61
N SER A 257 -26.20 4.83 -22.47
CA SER A 257 -25.26 5.87 -22.91
C SER A 257 -25.32 7.12 -22.03
N ASP A 258 -26.41 7.31 -21.27
CA ASP A 258 -26.68 8.46 -20.40
C ASP A 258 -26.30 8.19 -18.93
N VAL A 259 -25.11 7.60 -18.70
CA VAL A 259 -24.64 7.20 -17.37
C VAL A 259 -24.62 8.38 -16.39
N ASN A 260 -24.30 9.59 -16.84
CA ASN A 260 -24.30 10.80 -16.00
C ASN A 260 -25.71 11.11 -15.46
N THR A 261 -26.72 11.05 -16.32
CA THR A 261 -28.12 11.25 -15.93
C THR A 261 -28.61 10.14 -14.99
N LEU A 262 -28.19 8.91 -15.24
CA LEU A 262 -28.47 7.80 -14.33
C LEU A 262 -27.85 8.05 -12.95
N MET A 263 -26.57 8.37 -12.88
CA MET A 263 -25.88 8.62 -11.60
C MET A 263 -26.55 9.75 -10.82
N ALA A 264 -26.99 10.83 -11.49
CA ALA A 264 -27.75 11.91 -10.85
C ALA A 264 -29.13 11.48 -10.31
N ALA A 265 -29.65 10.32 -10.73
CA ALA A 265 -30.91 9.78 -10.23
C ALA A 265 -30.75 8.87 -9.01
N LEU A 266 -29.55 8.46 -8.65
CA LEU A 266 -29.27 7.52 -7.56
C LEU A 266 -29.11 8.26 -6.20
N ASP A 267 -29.19 7.50 -5.11
CA ASP A 267 -28.83 7.90 -3.76
C ASP A 267 -27.57 7.20 -3.25
N VAL A 268 -27.31 6.00 -3.75
CA VAL A 268 -26.14 5.17 -3.38
C VAL A 268 -25.59 4.51 -4.62
N ASN A 269 -24.31 4.70 -4.88
CA ASN A 269 -23.59 3.97 -5.91
C ASN A 269 -23.02 2.66 -5.35
N THR A 270 -22.96 1.60 -6.14
CA THR A 270 -22.42 0.31 -5.73
C THR A 270 -21.44 -0.26 -6.73
N LEU A 271 -20.50 -1.06 -6.22
CA LEU A 271 -19.60 -1.90 -7.01
C LEU A 271 -19.36 -3.22 -6.28
N THR A 272 -19.69 -4.36 -6.92
CA THR A 272 -19.62 -5.69 -6.30
C THR A 272 -18.55 -6.59 -6.90
N SER A 273 -17.70 -6.05 -7.78
CA SER A 273 -16.73 -6.81 -8.56
C SER A 273 -15.81 -7.68 -7.70
N LEU A 274 -15.46 -8.86 -8.23
CA LEU A 274 -14.45 -9.75 -7.64
C LEU A 274 -13.02 -9.29 -7.92
N SER A 275 -12.83 -8.47 -8.94
CA SER A 275 -11.52 -7.91 -9.32
C SER A 275 -11.68 -6.59 -10.06
N GLU A 276 -10.89 -5.60 -9.71
CA GLU A 276 -10.80 -4.30 -10.39
C GLU A 276 -9.35 -3.80 -10.39
N THR A 277 -8.99 -3.05 -11.42
CA THR A 277 -7.75 -2.24 -11.40
C THR A 277 -8.03 -0.88 -10.78
N PHE A 278 -8.87 -0.09 -11.44
CA PHE A 278 -9.34 1.21 -10.94
C PHE A 278 -10.66 1.56 -11.63
N PRO A 279 -11.82 1.38 -10.97
CA PRO A 279 -13.11 1.43 -11.62
C PRO A 279 -13.63 2.85 -11.82
N TYR A 280 -13.96 3.21 -13.07
CA TYR A 280 -14.61 4.48 -13.42
C TYR A 280 -15.96 4.66 -12.70
N ALA A 281 -16.74 3.59 -12.53
CA ALA A 281 -18.06 3.66 -11.92
C ALA A 281 -18.05 4.31 -10.52
N ILE A 282 -16.94 4.18 -9.75
CA ILE A 282 -16.82 4.86 -8.45
C ILE A 282 -16.52 6.35 -8.63
N THR A 283 -15.62 6.73 -9.55
CA THR A 283 -15.28 8.14 -9.79
C THR A 283 -16.42 8.89 -10.48
N GLU A 284 -17.20 8.21 -11.33
CA GLU A 284 -18.45 8.75 -11.90
C GLU A 284 -19.53 8.94 -10.84
N GLY A 285 -19.71 7.98 -9.92
CA GLY A 285 -20.56 8.11 -8.75
C GLY A 285 -20.11 9.23 -7.81
N ALA A 286 -18.78 9.36 -7.59
CA ALA A 286 -18.22 10.46 -6.82
C ALA A 286 -18.55 11.83 -7.42
N ARG A 287 -18.45 11.96 -8.75
CA ARG A 287 -18.83 13.20 -9.47
C ARG A 287 -20.30 13.58 -9.28
N ALA A 288 -21.17 12.59 -9.07
CA ALA A 288 -22.57 12.79 -8.73
C ALA A 288 -22.84 12.94 -7.22
N HIS A 289 -21.81 13.11 -6.39
CA HIS A 289 -21.89 13.21 -4.93
C HIS A 289 -22.55 12.02 -4.25
N LEU A 290 -22.39 10.80 -4.81
CA LEU A 290 -23.00 9.59 -4.28
C LEU A 290 -22.12 8.91 -3.23
N ALA A 291 -22.73 8.60 -2.09
CA ALA A 291 -22.12 7.63 -1.17
C ALA A 291 -21.95 6.29 -1.90
N THR A 292 -20.80 5.65 -1.73
CA THR A 292 -20.48 4.41 -2.42
C THR A 292 -20.31 3.25 -1.46
N VAL A 293 -20.91 2.08 -1.80
CA VAL A 293 -20.63 0.79 -1.14
C VAL A 293 -19.97 -0.12 -2.15
N SER A 294 -18.74 -0.55 -1.87
CA SER A 294 -17.95 -1.32 -2.83
C SER A 294 -17.27 -2.53 -2.21
N SER A 295 -17.08 -3.58 -3.02
CA SER A 295 -16.17 -4.66 -2.68
C SER A 295 -14.74 -4.15 -2.52
N ARG A 296 -13.99 -4.70 -1.56
CA ARG A 296 -12.59 -4.33 -1.27
C ARG A 296 -11.64 -5.05 -2.24
N VAL A 297 -11.53 -4.55 -3.45
CA VAL A 297 -10.70 -5.17 -4.51
C VAL A 297 -9.83 -4.15 -5.23
N GLY A 298 -8.65 -4.56 -5.66
CA GLY A 298 -7.75 -3.78 -6.52
C GLY A 298 -7.47 -2.36 -6.01
N GLY A 299 -7.72 -1.36 -6.85
CA GLY A 299 -7.53 0.07 -6.52
C GLY A 299 -8.67 0.72 -5.74
N VAL A 300 -9.76 0.00 -5.46
CA VAL A 300 -10.95 0.56 -4.78
C VAL A 300 -10.63 1.15 -3.39
N PRO A 301 -9.81 0.53 -2.52
CA PRO A 301 -9.48 1.11 -1.21
C PRO A 301 -8.73 2.44 -1.26
N LYS A 302 -8.20 2.81 -2.43
CA LYS A 302 -7.61 4.13 -2.64
C LYS A 302 -8.67 5.23 -2.83
N LEU A 303 -9.82 4.88 -3.41
CA LEU A 303 -10.97 5.74 -3.65
C LEU A 303 -11.87 5.82 -2.42
N VAL A 304 -12.30 4.64 -1.93
CA VAL A 304 -13.27 4.50 -0.85
C VAL A 304 -12.54 4.22 0.45
N ILE A 305 -12.60 5.19 1.36
CA ILE A 305 -12.09 5.06 2.74
C ILE A 305 -13.26 4.66 3.63
N GLU A 306 -13.12 3.52 4.33
CA GLU A 306 -14.17 2.94 5.17
C GLU A 306 -14.68 3.92 6.22
N GLY A 307 -15.99 4.18 6.21
CA GLY A 307 -16.65 5.06 7.16
C GLY A 307 -16.50 6.57 6.90
N GLU A 308 -15.60 6.96 6.00
CA GLU A 308 -15.31 8.36 5.65
C GLU A 308 -15.92 8.75 4.30
N THR A 309 -15.47 8.11 3.21
CA THR A 309 -15.91 8.42 1.84
C THR A 309 -16.88 7.38 1.29
N GLY A 310 -17.18 6.32 2.05
CA GLY A 310 -18.08 5.24 1.69
C GLY A 310 -17.88 4.03 2.59
N PHE A 311 -18.38 2.89 2.13
CA PHE A 311 -18.20 1.61 2.81
C PHE A 311 -17.57 0.57 1.89
N LEU A 312 -16.71 -0.27 2.49
CA LEU A 312 -16.08 -1.41 1.84
C LEU A 312 -16.57 -2.72 2.46
N PHE A 313 -16.75 -3.76 1.65
CA PHE A 313 -17.11 -5.09 2.13
C PHE A 313 -16.22 -6.16 1.45
N PRO A 314 -16.05 -7.36 2.06
CA PRO A 314 -15.33 -8.46 1.42
C PRO A 314 -16.01 -8.89 0.13
N ALA A 315 -15.26 -9.11 -0.96
CA ALA A 315 -15.82 -9.56 -2.23
C ALA A 315 -16.66 -10.86 -2.05
N GLY A 316 -17.86 -10.89 -2.61
CA GLY A 316 -18.80 -12.01 -2.49
C GLY A 316 -19.64 -12.03 -1.19
N ASP A 317 -19.38 -11.14 -0.23
CA ASP A 317 -20.13 -11.08 1.04
C ASP A 317 -21.41 -10.25 0.93
N ALA A 318 -22.51 -10.93 0.56
CA ALA A 318 -23.83 -10.31 0.45
C ALA A 318 -24.38 -9.81 1.80
N ALA A 319 -24.00 -10.43 2.94
CA ALA A 319 -24.51 -10.05 4.25
C ALA A 319 -23.89 -8.71 4.68
N ALA A 320 -22.56 -8.57 4.57
CA ALA A 320 -21.87 -7.32 4.85
C ALA A 320 -22.33 -6.19 3.93
N LEU A 321 -22.52 -6.46 2.63
CA LEU A 321 -23.10 -5.49 1.70
C LEU A 321 -24.51 -5.05 2.16
N GLY A 322 -25.37 -5.99 2.52
CA GLY A 322 -26.73 -5.71 2.97
C GLY A 322 -26.82 -4.84 4.19
N GLU A 323 -25.93 -5.03 5.17
CA GLU A 323 -25.83 -4.20 6.37
C GLU A 323 -25.44 -2.75 6.04
N LYS A 324 -24.45 -2.57 5.18
CA LYS A 324 -23.97 -1.24 4.77
C LYS A 324 -25.01 -0.50 3.95
N LEU A 325 -25.73 -1.18 3.04
CA LEU A 325 -26.85 -0.60 2.30
C LEU A 325 -27.99 -0.17 3.24
N ALA A 326 -28.36 -1.01 4.20
CA ALA A 326 -29.40 -0.69 5.16
C ALA A 326 -29.03 0.51 6.04
N ARG A 327 -27.75 0.64 6.42
CA ARG A 327 -27.22 1.78 7.20
C ARG A 327 -27.32 3.08 6.40
N LEU A 328 -26.90 3.07 5.13
CA LEU A 328 -27.00 4.25 4.26
C LEU A 328 -28.48 4.60 3.97
N ALA A 329 -29.35 3.60 3.80
CA ALA A 329 -30.78 3.86 3.57
C ALA A 329 -31.44 4.56 4.76
N ALA A 330 -31.05 4.20 5.99
CA ALA A 330 -31.62 4.76 7.20
C ALA A 330 -31.14 6.19 7.52
N ASP A 331 -29.97 6.61 7.03
CA ASP A 331 -29.32 7.86 7.40
C ASP A 331 -28.99 8.76 6.19
N PRO A 332 -29.91 9.68 5.82
CA PRO A 332 -29.67 10.63 4.71
C PRO A 332 -28.51 11.59 4.96
N ALA A 333 -28.22 11.94 6.22
CA ALA A 333 -27.13 12.83 6.57
C ALA A 333 -25.77 12.13 6.34
N LEU A 334 -25.67 10.86 6.72
CA LEU A 334 -24.51 10.02 6.46
C LEU A 334 -24.25 9.87 4.94
N ARG A 335 -25.30 9.59 4.15
CA ARG A 335 -25.18 9.52 2.68
C ARG A 335 -24.57 10.79 2.09
N ARG A 336 -25.12 11.96 2.44
CA ARG A 336 -24.62 13.26 1.95
C ARG A 336 -23.17 13.50 2.38
N ARG A 337 -22.85 13.29 3.65
CA ARG A 337 -21.50 13.49 4.16
C ARG A 337 -20.47 12.62 3.44
N MET A 338 -20.78 11.32 3.26
CA MET A 338 -19.90 10.41 2.55
C MET A 338 -19.76 10.73 1.06
N GLY A 339 -20.87 11.06 0.40
CA GLY A 339 -20.86 11.45 -1.02
C GLY A 339 -20.01 12.69 -1.25
N GLU A 340 -20.16 13.71 -0.40
CA GLU A 340 -19.35 14.93 -0.47
C GLU A 340 -17.87 14.65 -0.21
N ALA A 341 -17.54 13.86 0.81
CA ALA A 341 -16.17 13.49 1.10
C ALA A 341 -15.52 12.69 -0.05
N LEU A 342 -16.29 11.79 -0.69
CA LEU A 342 -15.83 11.05 -1.86
C LEU A 342 -15.63 11.97 -3.07
N TYR A 343 -16.54 12.94 -3.31
CA TYR A 343 -16.41 13.92 -4.37
C TYR A 343 -15.13 14.75 -4.21
N GLU A 344 -14.91 15.34 -3.04
CA GLU A 344 -13.72 16.17 -2.79
C GLU A 344 -12.42 15.39 -2.95
N LYS A 345 -12.38 14.15 -2.44
CA LYS A 345 -11.24 13.27 -2.63
C LYS A 345 -11.02 12.92 -4.10
N ALA A 346 -12.06 12.50 -4.80
CA ALA A 346 -11.96 12.08 -6.19
C ALA A 346 -11.58 13.25 -7.12
N ARG A 347 -12.15 14.43 -6.91
CA ARG A 347 -11.82 15.66 -7.64
C ARG A 347 -10.35 16.06 -7.45
N ARG A 348 -9.84 15.97 -6.22
CA ARG A 348 -8.44 16.33 -5.91
C ARG A 348 -7.44 15.33 -6.48
N GLU A 349 -7.72 14.03 -6.40
CA GLU A 349 -6.73 12.98 -6.66
C GLU A 349 -6.94 12.25 -8.00
N PHE A 350 -8.17 12.26 -8.55
CA PHE A 350 -8.59 11.44 -9.69
C PHE A 350 -9.38 12.24 -10.75
N SER A 351 -9.17 13.54 -10.82
CA SER A 351 -9.62 14.35 -11.95
C SER A 351 -8.68 14.19 -13.16
N VAL A 352 -9.14 14.60 -14.33
CA VAL A 352 -8.30 14.68 -15.55
C VAL A 352 -7.08 15.54 -15.29
N GLU A 353 -7.24 16.67 -14.58
CA GLU A 353 -6.15 17.57 -14.23
C GLU A 353 -5.13 16.90 -13.30
N ALA A 354 -5.57 16.17 -12.30
CA ALA A 354 -4.69 15.43 -11.39
C ALA A 354 -3.92 14.32 -12.12
N THR A 355 -4.61 13.58 -13.00
CA THR A 355 -4.01 12.53 -13.82
C THR A 355 -3.01 13.09 -14.81
N THR A 356 -3.34 14.22 -15.47
CA THR A 356 -2.44 14.92 -16.40
C THR A 356 -1.18 15.39 -15.69
N ARG A 357 -1.31 16.05 -14.54
CA ARG A 357 -0.16 16.49 -13.73
C ARG A 357 0.72 15.31 -13.35
N ARG A 358 0.12 14.22 -12.87
CA ARG A 358 0.86 13.00 -12.52
C ARG A 358 1.62 12.41 -13.71
N GLN A 359 1.03 12.41 -14.90
CA GLN A 359 1.70 11.94 -16.12
C GLN A 359 2.85 12.85 -16.53
N LEU A 360 2.70 14.16 -16.39
CA LEU A 360 3.78 15.13 -16.62
C LEU A 360 4.94 14.90 -15.65
N ASP A 361 4.67 14.72 -14.36
CA ASP A 361 5.68 14.37 -13.35
C ASP A 361 6.44 13.08 -13.73
N ILE A 362 5.73 12.07 -14.25
CA ILE A 362 6.35 10.83 -14.73
C ILE A 362 7.26 11.11 -15.94
N TYR A 363 6.83 11.89 -16.92
CA TYR A 363 7.65 12.23 -18.07
C TYR A 363 8.89 13.03 -17.69
N ASP A 364 8.75 14.02 -16.82
CA ASP A 364 9.88 14.80 -16.33
C ASP A 364 10.90 13.91 -15.58
N GLU A 365 10.41 12.97 -14.79
CA GLU A 365 11.25 12.00 -14.09
C GLU A 365 11.95 11.04 -15.09
N VAL A 366 11.24 10.53 -16.10
CA VAL A 366 11.82 9.70 -17.15
C VAL A 366 12.96 10.45 -17.86
N LEU A 367 12.71 11.68 -18.32
CA LEU A 367 13.70 12.49 -19.01
C LEU A 367 14.87 12.87 -18.09
N ARG A 368 14.61 13.14 -16.83
CA ARG A 368 15.63 13.38 -15.79
C ARG A 368 16.51 12.14 -15.62
N ARG A 369 15.94 10.94 -15.51
CA ARG A 369 16.71 9.68 -15.39
C ARG A 369 17.57 9.41 -16.60
N GLU A 370 17.05 9.66 -17.80
CA GLU A 370 17.82 9.48 -19.03
C GLU A 370 19.00 10.47 -19.14
N ARG A 371 18.82 11.72 -18.70
CA ARG A 371 19.93 12.68 -18.57
C ARG A 371 20.98 12.23 -17.57
N LEU A 372 20.57 11.73 -16.40
CA LEU A 372 21.47 11.22 -15.36
C LEU A 372 22.24 9.98 -15.84
N LYS A 373 21.59 9.04 -16.55
CA LYS A 373 22.27 7.90 -17.16
C LYS A 373 23.36 8.34 -18.15
N LYS A 374 23.06 9.32 -18.99
CA LYS A 374 24.03 9.87 -19.99
C LYS A 374 25.20 10.61 -19.33
N SER A 375 24.97 11.33 -18.25
CA SER A 375 26.02 12.07 -17.51
C SER A 375 26.80 11.20 -16.53
N GLY A 376 26.38 9.95 -16.27
CA GLY A 376 26.93 9.10 -15.21
C GLY A 376 26.65 9.57 -13.79
N ALA A 377 25.71 10.51 -13.60
CA ALA A 377 25.32 11.00 -12.30
C ALA A 377 24.51 9.95 -11.52
N ARG A 378 24.62 9.98 -10.20
CA ARG A 378 24.02 9.00 -9.28
C ARG A 378 22.66 9.45 -8.80
N ARG A 379 21.76 8.50 -8.59
CA ARG A 379 20.43 8.74 -8.02
C ARG A 379 19.94 7.52 -7.25
N GLY A 380 19.20 7.78 -6.19
CA GLY A 380 18.53 6.76 -5.41
C GLY A 380 19.28 6.35 -4.15
N VAL A 381 18.68 5.40 -3.45
CA VAL A 381 19.09 4.95 -2.12
C VAL A 381 19.27 3.44 -2.12
N VAL A 382 20.32 2.97 -1.43
CA VAL A 382 20.45 1.57 -1.03
C VAL A 382 20.28 1.44 0.47
N ILE A 383 19.40 0.55 0.92
CA ILE A 383 19.06 0.33 2.33
C ILE A 383 19.56 -1.04 2.75
N ILE A 384 20.25 -1.11 3.89
CA ILE A 384 20.77 -2.35 4.48
C ILE A 384 20.34 -2.44 5.93
N GLY A 385 19.85 -3.60 6.33
CA GLY A 385 19.43 -3.94 7.68
C GLY A 385 19.23 -5.44 7.83
N ALA A 386 18.58 -5.87 8.91
CA ALA A 386 18.28 -7.28 9.17
C ALA A 386 16.97 -7.75 8.53
N TYR A 387 16.78 -7.40 7.23
CA TYR A 387 15.51 -7.57 6.53
C TYR A 387 15.31 -8.96 5.93
N GLY A 388 14.03 -9.40 5.91
CA GLY A 388 13.65 -10.70 5.39
C GLY A 388 14.08 -11.87 6.28
N MET A 389 14.29 -11.62 7.57
CA MET A 389 14.63 -12.62 8.58
C MET A 389 13.41 -13.15 9.36
N GLY A 390 12.20 -12.72 9.03
CA GLY A 390 10.97 -13.09 9.74
C GLY A 390 10.78 -12.34 11.07
N ASN A 391 11.49 -11.23 11.28
CA ASN A 391 11.32 -10.34 12.41
C ASN A 391 10.44 -9.14 12.01
N SER A 392 9.21 -9.11 12.51
CA SER A 392 8.24 -8.06 12.19
C SER A 392 8.70 -6.66 12.60
N GLY A 393 9.60 -6.53 13.58
CA GLY A 393 10.15 -5.25 14.00
C GLY A 393 11.11 -4.65 12.97
N ASP A 394 12.06 -5.44 12.46
CA ASP A 394 12.97 -4.98 11.41
C ASP A 394 12.23 -4.68 10.11
N ASP A 395 11.19 -5.48 9.80
CA ASP A 395 10.31 -5.26 8.65
C ASP A 395 9.51 -3.96 8.80
N ALA A 396 9.05 -3.61 10.00
CA ALA A 396 8.37 -2.35 10.29
C ALA A 396 9.29 -1.14 10.10
N ILE A 397 10.53 -1.24 10.57
CA ILE A 397 11.53 -0.18 10.35
C ILE A 397 11.75 0.04 8.84
N LEU A 398 11.88 -1.04 8.06
CA LEU A 398 12.00 -0.93 6.61
C LEU A 398 10.78 -0.27 5.97
N GLU A 399 9.56 -0.67 6.40
CA GLU A 399 8.30 -0.10 5.93
C GLU A 399 8.24 1.42 6.17
N ALA A 400 8.60 1.86 7.38
CA ALA A 400 8.67 3.27 7.74
C ALA A 400 9.70 4.03 6.88
N ILE A 401 10.94 3.56 6.80
CA ILE A 401 12.00 4.20 6.01
C ILE A 401 11.61 4.34 4.53
N VAL A 402 11.06 3.28 3.93
CA VAL A 402 10.60 3.32 2.53
C VAL A 402 9.45 4.32 2.36
N GLY A 403 8.51 4.36 3.30
CA GLY A 403 7.39 5.29 3.31
C GLY A 403 7.88 6.75 3.34
N GLU A 404 8.78 7.08 4.24
CA GLU A 404 9.35 8.42 4.38
C GLU A 404 10.20 8.85 3.19
N LEU A 405 11.04 7.97 2.67
CA LEU A 405 11.80 8.25 1.44
C LEU A 405 10.87 8.55 0.26
N ARG A 406 9.71 7.90 0.17
CA ARG A 406 8.71 8.17 -0.87
C ARG A 406 7.94 9.47 -0.63
N GLN A 407 7.81 9.94 0.62
CA GLN A 407 7.30 11.29 0.91
C GLN A 407 8.30 12.36 0.50
N ILE A 408 9.60 12.10 0.65
CA ILE A 408 10.67 13.00 0.17
C ILE A 408 10.65 13.11 -1.36
N ASP A 409 10.60 11.97 -2.05
CA ASP A 409 10.57 11.88 -3.51
C ASP A 409 9.79 10.61 -3.93
N PRO A 410 8.54 10.75 -4.44
CA PRO A 410 7.70 9.62 -4.84
C PRO A 410 8.31 8.72 -5.92
N PHE A 411 9.30 9.24 -6.64
CA PHE A 411 10.00 8.53 -7.73
C PHE A 411 11.41 8.08 -7.36
N LEU A 412 11.82 8.22 -6.10
CA LEU A 412 13.16 7.86 -5.65
C LEU A 412 13.44 6.37 -5.91
N PRO A 413 14.48 6.01 -6.68
CA PRO A 413 14.89 4.62 -6.82
C PRO A 413 15.41 4.09 -5.48
N ILE A 414 14.81 3.00 -5.00
CA ILE A 414 15.18 2.37 -3.73
C ILE A 414 15.57 0.93 -4.00
N THR A 415 16.71 0.50 -3.47
CA THR A 415 17.17 -0.89 -3.49
C THR A 415 17.44 -1.37 -2.07
N VAL A 416 16.88 -2.50 -1.67
CA VAL A 416 17.03 -3.08 -0.33
C VAL A 416 17.85 -4.37 -0.40
N LEU A 417 18.83 -4.53 0.48
CA LEU A 417 19.48 -5.83 0.70
C LEU A 417 18.67 -6.63 1.70
N SER A 418 18.25 -7.83 1.31
CA SER A 418 17.35 -8.67 2.10
C SER A 418 17.77 -10.14 2.02
N ARG A 419 17.41 -10.93 3.03
CA ARG A 419 17.52 -12.38 3.01
C ARG A 419 16.54 -13.02 2.03
N ARG A 420 15.37 -12.37 1.83
CA ARG A 420 14.28 -12.80 0.95
C ARG A 420 13.95 -11.72 -0.08
N PRO A 421 14.78 -11.53 -1.12
CA PRO A 421 14.63 -10.39 -2.04
C PRO A 421 13.29 -10.35 -2.76
N LYS A 422 12.74 -11.51 -3.13
CA LYS A 422 11.45 -11.57 -3.83
C LYS A 422 10.32 -11.03 -2.96
N GLU A 423 10.21 -11.50 -1.72
CA GLU A 423 9.19 -11.04 -0.77
C GLU A 423 9.34 -9.54 -0.48
N THR A 424 10.58 -9.08 -0.27
CA THR A 424 10.88 -7.66 -0.03
C THR A 424 10.46 -6.78 -1.21
N ARG A 425 10.71 -7.22 -2.45
CA ARG A 425 10.27 -6.50 -3.67
C ARG A 425 8.75 -6.39 -3.74
N GLU A 426 8.07 -7.50 -3.56
CA GLU A 426 6.61 -7.58 -3.69
C GLU A 426 5.92 -6.78 -2.57
N ARG A 427 6.42 -6.88 -1.33
CA ARG A 427 5.84 -6.25 -0.16
C ARG A 427 6.01 -4.73 -0.14
N TYR A 428 7.20 -4.22 -0.45
CA TYR A 428 7.52 -2.79 -0.32
C TYR A 428 7.57 -2.04 -1.66
N GLY A 429 7.40 -2.74 -2.77
CA GLY A 429 7.46 -2.13 -4.11
C GLY A 429 8.80 -1.47 -4.42
N VAL A 430 9.90 -2.07 -4.00
CA VAL A 430 11.29 -1.60 -4.17
C VAL A 430 12.12 -2.64 -4.92
N GLU A 431 13.29 -2.27 -5.42
CA GLU A 431 14.27 -3.28 -5.84
C GLU A 431 14.88 -3.97 -4.63
N SER A 432 15.26 -5.25 -4.80
CA SER A 432 15.94 -5.97 -3.74
C SER A 432 16.96 -6.95 -4.27
N LEU A 433 18.07 -7.06 -3.55
CA LEU A 433 19.15 -8.00 -3.78
C LEU A 433 19.33 -8.90 -2.55
N HIS A 434 19.87 -10.11 -2.78
CA HIS A 434 20.24 -10.93 -1.66
C HIS A 434 21.40 -10.30 -0.88
N MET A 435 21.32 -10.29 0.46
CA MET A 435 22.29 -9.61 1.32
C MET A 435 23.74 -10.06 1.11
N PHE A 436 23.99 -11.24 0.55
CA PHE A 436 25.31 -11.74 0.22
C PHE A 436 25.65 -11.65 -1.29
N ASP A 437 24.84 -10.98 -2.09
CA ASP A 437 25.21 -10.63 -3.47
C ASP A 437 26.13 -9.40 -3.49
N PHE A 438 27.39 -9.61 -3.11
CA PHE A 438 28.36 -8.53 -3.06
C PHE A 438 28.66 -7.89 -4.43
N ALA A 439 28.54 -8.66 -5.52
CA ALA A 439 28.73 -8.14 -6.87
C ALA A 439 27.58 -7.22 -7.30
N GLY A 440 26.34 -7.65 -7.06
CA GLY A 440 25.14 -6.84 -7.26
C GLY A 440 25.15 -5.59 -6.37
N PHE A 441 25.49 -5.74 -5.09
CA PHE A 441 25.62 -4.64 -4.15
C PHE A 441 26.61 -3.56 -4.64
N HIS A 442 27.82 -3.97 -5.06
CA HIS A 442 28.83 -3.04 -5.56
C HIS A 442 28.38 -2.32 -6.85
N ARG A 443 27.61 -3.01 -7.70
CA ARG A 443 27.01 -2.41 -8.89
C ARG A 443 25.98 -1.36 -8.53
N VAL A 444 25.11 -1.64 -7.56
CA VAL A 444 24.10 -0.70 -7.04
C VAL A 444 24.77 0.52 -6.42
N LEU A 445 25.79 0.35 -5.56
CA LEU A 445 26.51 1.47 -4.94
C LEU A 445 27.08 2.47 -5.95
N LYS A 446 27.53 2.01 -7.13
CA LYS A 446 28.04 2.90 -8.18
C LYS A 446 26.95 3.80 -8.79
N GLY A 447 25.72 3.33 -8.81
CA GLY A 447 24.56 4.07 -9.36
C GLY A 447 23.77 4.88 -8.33
N THR A 448 23.90 4.58 -7.04
CA THR A 448 23.14 5.23 -5.99
C THR A 448 23.91 6.41 -5.34
N GLN A 449 23.16 7.35 -4.80
CA GLN A 449 23.69 8.56 -4.15
C GLN A 449 23.86 8.35 -2.64
N LEU A 450 22.88 7.71 -2.01
CA LEU A 450 22.80 7.54 -0.56
C LEU A 450 22.79 6.06 -0.18
N TYR A 451 23.61 5.72 0.81
CA TYR A 451 23.56 4.46 1.54
C TYR A 451 22.91 4.70 2.89
N LEU A 452 21.91 3.92 3.24
CA LEU A 452 21.27 3.90 4.54
C LEU A 452 21.56 2.57 5.25
N SER A 453 22.20 2.64 6.42
CA SER A 453 22.17 1.56 7.41
C SER A 453 20.88 1.75 8.21
N GLY A 454 19.84 0.98 7.86
CA GLY A 454 18.49 1.27 8.32
C GLY A 454 18.13 0.51 9.58
N GLY A 455 17.89 1.25 10.66
CA GLY A 455 17.24 0.83 11.89
C GLY A 455 17.80 -0.40 12.61
N GLY A 456 17.22 -0.71 13.75
CA GLY A 456 17.61 -1.87 14.55
C GLY A 456 18.97 -1.70 15.23
N SER A 457 19.39 -2.72 16.01
CA SER A 457 20.70 -2.74 16.69
C SER A 457 21.73 -3.52 15.87
N LEU A 458 22.17 -2.93 14.75
CA LEU A 458 23.07 -3.58 13.79
C LEU A 458 24.55 -3.56 14.26
N ILE A 459 24.94 -2.52 15.00
CA ILE A 459 26.30 -2.34 15.53
C ILE A 459 26.35 -2.83 16.98
N GLN A 460 26.50 -4.13 17.12
CA GLN A 460 26.65 -4.85 18.40
C GLN A 460 27.42 -6.15 18.18
N ASN A 461 28.02 -6.73 19.21
CA ASN A 461 28.82 -7.95 19.08
C ASN A 461 28.42 -9.11 20.04
N VAL A 462 27.32 -8.91 20.79
CA VAL A 462 26.80 -9.89 21.75
C VAL A 462 26.14 -11.07 21.06
N THR A 463 25.27 -10.81 20.08
CA THR A 463 24.54 -11.88 19.38
C THR A 463 25.36 -12.48 18.24
N SER A 464 26.09 -11.67 17.47
CA SER A 464 26.90 -12.16 16.33
C SER A 464 27.99 -11.19 15.91
N ARG A 465 29.23 -11.55 16.17
CA ARG A 465 30.41 -10.82 15.69
C ARG A 465 30.52 -10.80 14.15
N ARG A 466 30.02 -11.86 13.46
CA ARG A 466 29.99 -11.92 11.99
C ARG A 466 29.03 -10.88 11.42
N SER A 467 27.89 -10.69 12.08
CA SER A 467 26.90 -9.66 11.71
C SER A 467 27.49 -8.27 11.80
N LEU A 468 28.15 -7.94 12.92
CA LEU A 468 28.86 -6.67 13.08
C LEU A 468 29.86 -6.42 11.92
N TRP A 469 30.67 -7.40 11.57
CA TRP A 469 31.65 -7.25 10.49
C TRP A 469 31.00 -7.07 9.12
N TYR A 470 29.88 -7.72 8.86
CA TYR A 470 29.12 -7.52 7.64
C TYR A 470 28.64 -6.07 7.51
N TYR A 471 28.03 -5.49 8.54
CA TYR A 471 27.54 -4.11 8.48
C TYR A 471 28.69 -3.09 8.38
N LEU A 472 29.76 -3.25 9.12
CA LEU A 472 30.94 -2.40 9.01
C LEU A 472 31.59 -2.48 7.61
N TYR A 473 31.62 -3.68 7.01
CA TYR A 473 32.10 -3.88 5.64
C TYR A 473 31.23 -3.11 4.64
N THR A 474 29.90 -3.24 4.72
CA THR A 474 28.98 -2.57 3.78
C THR A 474 29.05 -1.04 3.87
N ILE A 475 29.15 -0.48 5.07
CA ILE A 475 29.43 0.96 5.34
C ILE A 475 30.72 1.39 4.63
N SER A 476 31.81 0.64 4.83
CA SER A 476 33.11 0.97 4.24
C SER A 476 33.08 0.89 2.71
N GLN A 477 32.38 -0.08 2.12
CA GLN A 477 32.24 -0.19 0.66
C GLN A 477 31.41 0.94 0.08
N ALA A 478 30.34 1.35 0.75
CA ALA A 478 29.53 2.49 0.34
C ALA A 478 30.37 3.78 0.24
N LYS A 479 31.12 4.08 1.30
CA LYS A 479 32.00 5.28 1.29
C LYS A 479 33.09 5.20 0.22
N LYS A 480 33.74 4.05 0.04
CA LYS A 480 34.73 3.82 -1.04
C LYS A 480 34.13 4.01 -2.43
N CYS A 481 32.87 3.65 -2.63
CA CYS A 481 32.15 3.89 -3.88
C CYS A 481 31.73 5.36 -4.03
N GLY A 482 31.94 6.22 -3.02
CA GLY A 482 31.62 7.66 -3.06
C GLY A 482 30.15 7.97 -2.71
N ASN A 483 29.42 7.06 -2.07
CA ASN A 483 28.09 7.33 -1.56
C ASN A 483 28.15 8.25 -0.33
N ARG A 484 27.11 9.06 -0.10
CA ARG A 484 26.79 9.57 1.23
C ARG A 484 26.33 8.39 2.09
N VAL A 485 26.73 8.38 3.37
CA VAL A 485 26.47 7.26 4.27
C VAL A 485 25.75 7.76 5.51
N MET A 486 24.56 7.22 5.76
CA MET A 486 23.75 7.53 6.94
C MET A 486 23.40 6.26 7.68
N MET A 487 23.49 6.29 9.00
CA MET A 487 22.86 5.32 9.89
C MET A 487 21.53 5.94 10.36
N TYR A 488 20.42 5.25 10.13
CA TYR A 488 19.05 5.80 10.21
C TYR A 488 18.27 5.20 11.38
N GLY A 489 17.97 5.99 12.41
CA GLY A 489 17.18 5.56 13.56
C GLY A 489 17.74 4.32 14.26
N CYS A 490 19.08 4.25 14.42
CA CYS A 490 19.74 3.03 14.87
C CYS A 490 19.78 2.91 16.40
N GLY A 491 19.75 1.67 16.90
CA GLY A 491 20.27 1.31 18.22
C GLY A 491 21.75 0.87 18.13
N ILE A 492 22.55 1.16 19.13
CA ILE A 492 23.98 0.81 19.21
C ILE A 492 24.27 0.01 20.47
N GLY A 493 25.05 -1.04 20.33
CA GLY A 493 25.54 -1.84 21.43
C GLY A 493 24.58 -2.95 21.92
N PRO A 494 24.96 -3.63 22.99
CA PRO A 494 26.22 -3.52 23.72
C PRO A 494 27.45 -3.97 22.91
N ILE A 495 28.62 -3.32 23.20
CA ILE A 495 29.92 -3.64 22.59
C ILE A 495 30.88 -4.06 23.69
N ALA A 496 31.16 -5.35 23.79
CA ALA A 496 31.93 -5.93 24.90
C ALA A 496 33.44 -6.09 24.62
N ASP A 497 33.86 -6.08 23.34
CA ASP A 497 35.26 -6.38 22.96
C ASP A 497 36.01 -5.11 22.54
N GLU A 498 37.16 -4.88 23.14
CA GLU A 498 38.01 -3.68 22.88
C GLU A 498 38.48 -3.59 21.41
N ARG A 499 38.76 -4.73 20.76
CA ARG A 499 39.20 -4.73 19.36
C ARG A 499 38.06 -4.33 18.42
N ASP A 500 36.82 -4.75 18.76
CA ASP A 500 35.65 -4.35 18.01
C ASP A 500 35.33 -2.88 18.27
N THR A 501 35.50 -2.37 19.50
CA THR A 501 35.39 -0.95 19.86
C THR A 501 36.31 -0.09 18.99
N GLN A 502 37.59 -0.43 18.89
CA GLN A 502 38.58 0.30 18.06
C GLN A 502 38.22 0.25 16.56
N ARG A 503 37.73 -0.90 16.09
CA ARG A 503 37.28 -1.06 14.70
C ARG A 503 36.04 -0.22 14.39
N ILE A 504 35.05 -0.21 15.26
CA ILE A 504 33.85 0.61 15.17
C ILE A 504 34.23 2.09 15.14
N CYS A 505 35.04 2.53 16.11
CA CYS A 505 35.55 3.90 16.19
C CYS A 505 36.16 4.35 14.85
N ARG A 506 37.10 3.57 14.33
CA ARG A 506 37.78 3.91 13.08
C ARG A 506 36.80 3.95 11.90
N ILE A 507 35.99 2.89 11.70
CA ILE A 507 35.13 2.76 10.52
C ILE A 507 34.04 3.82 10.53
N LEU A 508 33.38 4.06 11.65
CA LEU A 508 32.31 5.05 11.71
C LEU A 508 32.84 6.47 11.54
N ASN A 509 33.96 6.82 12.20
CA ASN A 509 34.56 8.13 12.02
C ASN A 509 35.07 8.41 10.61
N GLU A 510 35.51 7.39 9.86
CA GLU A 510 36.06 7.57 8.52
C GLU A 510 34.99 7.50 7.42
N ASN A 511 33.89 6.77 7.65
CA ASN A 511 33.00 6.39 6.57
C ASN A 511 31.54 6.83 6.71
N VAL A 512 31.12 7.33 7.88
CA VAL A 512 29.72 7.74 8.09
C VAL A 512 29.63 9.26 8.10
N ASP A 513 28.64 9.81 7.40
CA ASP A 513 28.37 11.24 7.35
C ASP A 513 27.40 11.67 8.48
N VAL A 514 26.35 10.86 8.72
CA VAL A 514 25.30 11.15 9.71
C VAL A 514 24.89 9.86 10.44
N ILE A 515 24.67 9.96 11.75
CA ILE A 515 24.10 8.91 12.60
C ILE A 515 22.89 9.48 13.33
N THR A 516 21.71 8.98 13.07
CA THR A 516 20.53 9.23 13.90
C THR A 516 20.24 8.00 14.77
N LEU A 517 19.91 8.25 16.02
CA LEU A 517 19.81 7.23 17.06
C LEU A 517 18.43 7.27 17.70
N ARG A 518 17.86 6.09 17.94
CA ARG A 518 16.52 6.00 18.52
C ARG A 518 16.47 6.17 20.04
N GLU A 519 17.62 6.14 20.72
CA GLU A 519 17.72 6.34 22.19
C GLU A 519 19.07 6.96 22.58
N SER A 520 19.07 7.70 23.72
CA SER A 520 20.26 8.37 24.25
C SER A 520 21.35 7.40 24.71
N ALA A 521 21.00 6.18 25.13
CA ALA A 521 21.96 5.16 25.51
C ALA A 521 22.89 4.78 24.35
N SER A 522 22.38 4.73 23.13
CA SER A 522 23.16 4.50 21.91
C SER A 522 24.16 5.61 21.63
N LEU A 523 23.81 6.87 21.94
CA LEU A 523 24.76 8.01 21.84
C LEU A 523 25.90 7.86 22.84
N GLN A 524 25.59 7.52 24.08
CA GLN A 524 26.61 7.30 25.12
C GLN A 524 27.55 6.16 24.72
N GLU A 525 27.05 5.10 24.15
CA GLU A 525 27.85 3.96 23.69
C GLU A 525 28.77 4.34 22.52
N LEU A 526 28.31 5.13 21.55
CA LEU A 526 29.16 5.67 20.48
C LEU A 526 30.27 6.61 21.04
N GLN A 527 29.92 7.46 22.00
CA GLN A 527 30.91 8.34 22.67
C GLN A 527 31.95 7.53 23.44
N ARG A 528 31.51 6.47 24.16
CA ARG A 528 32.42 5.51 24.82
C ARG A 528 33.39 4.86 23.84
N CYS A 529 32.88 4.53 22.62
CA CYS A 529 33.69 3.97 21.54
C CYS A 529 34.60 5.00 20.84
N GLY A 530 34.52 6.29 21.17
CA GLY A 530 35.32 7.34 20.55
C GLY A 530 34.83 7.81 19.17
N VAL A 531 33.56 7.60 18.84
CA VAL A 531 32.96 8.09 17.60
C VAL A 531 32.56 9.55 17.79
N THR A 532 33.15 10.46 16.98
CA THR A 532 33.02 11.92 17.16
C THR A 532 32.88 12.70 15.85
N LYS A 533 33.20 12.10 14.68
CA LYS A 533 33.21 12.82 13.40
C LYS A 533 31.86 12.87 12.69
N PRO A 534 31.04 11.83 12.68
CA PRO A 534 29.71 11.92 12.08
C PRO A 534 28.84 12.98 12.77
N ALA A 535 27.98 13.68 12.05
CA ALA A 535 26.89 14.40 12.69
C ALA A 535 25.96 13.41 13.39
N MET A 536 25.63 13.65 14.65
CA MET A 536 24.81 12.73 15.45
C MET A 536 23.58 13.45 16.02
N ALA A 537 22.43 12.79 15.97
CA ALA A 537 21.18 13.25 16.59
C ALA A 537 20.48 12.07 17.28
N VAL A 538 19.83 12.36 18.42
CA VAL A 538 18.91 11.39 19.05
C VAL A 538 17.52 11.73 18.59
N THR A 539 16.87 10.78 17.91
CA THR A 539 15.55 10.88 17.32
C THR A 539 14.61 9.86 17.96
N SER A 540 13.96 9.02 17.18
CA SER A 540 13.17 7.90 17.69
C SER A 540 13.19 6.70 16.73
N ASP A 541 12.54 5.60 17.14
CA ASP A 541 12.42 4.41 16.28
C ASP A 541 11.45 4.69 15.12
N PRO A 542 11.85 4.47 13.85
CA PRO A 542 11.02 4.76 12.68
C PRO A 542 9.66 4.05 12.71
N ALA A 543 9.55 2.89 13.35
CA ALA A 543 8.31 2.14 13.42
C ALA A 543 7.18 2.86 14.19
N LEU A 544 7.48 3.91 14.96
CA LEU A 544 6.47 4.75 15.63
C LEU A 544 5.58 5.54 14.67
N THR A 545 6.05 5.80 13.44
CA THR A 545 5.30 6.57 12.44
C THR A 545 4.29 5.75 11.66
N LEU A 546 4.29 4.43 11.83
CA LEU A 546 3.42 3.54 11.08
C LEU A 546 1.96 3.64 11.56
N PRO A 547 1.00 3.73 10.62
CA PRO A 547 -0.43 3.78 10.96
C PRO A 547 -0.96 2.38 11.32
N GLU A 548 -2.06 2.35 12.10
CA GLU A 548 -2.83 1.12 12.26
C GLU A 548 -3.59 0.74 10.97
N ALA A 549 -3.91 -0.55 10.82
CA ALA A 549 -4.76 -1.02 9.74
C ALA A 549 -6.23 -0.56 9.95
N PRO A 550 -7.01 -0.43 8.86
CA PRO A 550 -8.43 -0.12 8.94
C PRO A 550 -9.19 -1.06 9.89
N ALA A 551 -10.15 -0.50 10.64
CA ALA A 551 -10.85 -1.20 11.71
C ALA A 551 -11.56 -2.50 11.28
N ASP A 552 -12.11 -2.53 10.07
CA ASP A 552 -12.76 -3.70 9.50
C ASP A 552 -11.77 -4.83 9.17
N ILE A 553 -10.55 -4.50 8.74
CA ILE A 553 -9.48 -5.48 8.51
C ILE A 553 -9.03 -6.07 9.85
N VAL A 554 -8.87 -5.22 10.87
CA VAL A 554 -8.50 -5.66 12.22
C VAL A 554 -9.59 -6.57 12.82
N THR A 555 -10.86 -6.21 12.66
CA THR A 555 -12.01 -7.00 13.07
C THR A 555 -12.02 -8.37 12.40
N ALA A 556 -11.92 -8.43 11.08
CA ALA A 556 -11.87 -9.68 10.33
C ALA A 556 -10.68 -10.56 10.73
N GLU A 557 -9.55 -9.96 11.11
CA GLU A 557 -8.39 -10.72 11.58
C GLU A 557 -8.62 -11.29 12.99
N LEU A 558 -9.21 -10.52 13.93
CA LEU A 558 -9.58 -11.02 15.26
C LEU A 558 -10.51 -12.23 15.16
N GLU A 559 -11.53 -12.16 14.32
CA GLU A 559 -12.51 -13.24 14.10
C GLU A 559 -11.86 -14.54 13.59
N LYS A 560 -10.80 -14.47 12.76
CA LYS A 560 -10.05 -15.66 12.34
C LYS A 560 -9.41 -16.44 13.49
N PHE A 561 -9.06 -15.72 14.56
CA PHE A 561 -8.52 -16.31 15.78
C PHE A 561 -9.58 -16.59 16.85
N GLY A 562 -10.86 -16.48 16.50
CA GLY A 562 -11.99 -16.71 17.40
C GLY A 562 -12.17 -15.60 18.46
N LEU A 563 -11.67 -14.40 18.19
CA LEU A 563 -11.74 -13.25 19.09
C LEU A 563 -12.88 -12.32 18.67
N ALA A 564 -13.78 -12.00 19.60
CA ALA A 564 -14.88 -11.08 19.33
C ALA A 564 -14.37 -9.64 19.13
N PRO A 565 -14.93 -8.85 18.20
CA PRO A 565 -14.48 -7.49 17.93
C PRO A 565 -14.56 -6.52 19.11
N ASP A 566 -15.50 -6.76 20.03
CA ASP A 566 -15.79 -5.98 21.25
C ASP A 566 -15.26 -6.63 22.54
N GLY A 567 -14.46 -7.70 22.41
CA GLY A 567 -13.86 -8.40 23.53
C GLY A 567 -12.86 -7.55 24.31
N SER A 568 -12.63 -7.94 25.56
CA SER A 568 -11.61 -7.32 26.42
C SER A 568 -10.39 -8.23 26.49
N TYR A 569 -9.27 -7.79 25.91
CA TYR A 569 -8.06 -8.59 25.71
C TYR A 569 -6.85 -8.01 26.42
N ILE A 570 -5.93 -8.89 26.83
CA ILE A 570 -4.57 -8.55 27.22
C ILE A 570 -3.59 -9.34 26.35
N CYS A 571 -2.60 -8.66 25.79
CA CYS A 571 -1.61 -9.29 24.92
C CYS A 571 -0.34 -9.65 25.70
N PHE A 572 0.17 -10.85 25.46
CA PHE A 572 1.50 -11.29 25.88
C PHE A 572 2.38 -11.55 24.65
N SER A 573 3.59 -10.97 24.62
CA SER A 573 4.57 -11.25 23.59
C SER A 573 5.89 -11.66 24.27
N VAL A 574 6.07 -12.97 24.35
CA VAL A 574 7.22 -13.62 25.02
C VAL A 574 8.22 -14.09 23.98
N ARG A 575 9.47 -14.32 24.42
CA ARG A 575 10.51 -14.92 23.57
C ARG A 575 11.40 -15.84 24.40
N GLY A 576 11.95 -16.86 23.75
CA GLY A 576 13.00 -17.68 24.35
C GLY A 576 14.27 -16.87 24.59
N TRP A 577 14.79 -16.95 25.81
CA TRP A 577 16.02 -16.30 26.24
C TRP A 577 16.66 -17.11 27.38
N THR A 578 17.94 -16.88 27.65
CA THR A 578 18.62 -17.51 28.79
C THR A 578 17.85 -17.25 30.09
N GLY A 579 17.45 -18.30 30.81
CA GLY A 579 16.68 -18.22 32.05
C GLY A 579 15.16 -18.00 31.86
N PHE A 580 14.64 -18.03 30.63
CA PHE A 580 13.20 -17.88 30.38
C PHE A 580 12.39 -19.07 30.94
N ASP A 581 12.87 -20.30 30.80
CA ASP A 581 12.19 -21.53 31.24
C ASP A 581 11.81 -21.46 32.73
N GLU A 582 12.70 -20.86 33.57
CA GLU A 582 12.41 -20.65 35.00
C GLU A 582 11.31 -19.58 35.24
N LYS A 583 11.04 -18.73 34.24
CA LYS A 583 10.09 -17.61 34.33
C LYS A 583 8.78 -17.88 33.57
N ALA A 584 8.70 -18.91 32.75
CA ALA A 584 7.50 -19.26 31.97
C ALA A 584 6.26 -19.42 32.88
N LYS A 585 6.42 -19.99 34.07
CA LYS A 585 5.35 -20.14 35.06
C LYS A 585 4.81 -18.78 35.55
N ALA A 586 5.68 -17.76 35.70
CA ALA A 586 5.24 -16.42 36.12
C ALA A 586 4.35 -15.77 35.06
N PHE A 587 4.66 -15.96 33.78
CA PHE A 587 3.81 -15.50 32.67
C PHE A 587 2.48 -16.24 32.63
N ALA A 588 2.48 -17.58 32.82
CA ALA A 588 1.27 -18.39 32.85
C ALA A 588 0.32 -17.92 33.98
N GLU A 589 0.83 -17.83 35.21
CA GLU A 589 0.04 -17.37 36.35
C GLU A 589 -0.45 -15.91 36.20
N ALA A 590 0.29 -15.03 35.52
CA ALA A 590 -0.19 -13.66 35.27
C ALA A 590 -1.26 -13.63 34.17
N ALA A 591 -1.20 -14.51 33.18
CA ALA A 591 -2.24 -14.66 32.16
C ALA A 591 -3.53 -15.23 32.76
N ASP A 592 -3.42 -16.27 33.59
CA ASP A 592 -4.57 -16.84 34.33
C ASP A 592 -5.21 -15.80 35.28
N TYR A 593 -4.40 -15.03 36.00
CA TYR A 593 -4.86 -13.93 36.83
C TYR A 593 -5.61 -12.85 36.00
N ALA A 594 -5.12 -12.52 34.81
CA ALA A 594 -5.79 -11.56 33.94
C ALA A 594 -7.17 -12.09 33.51
N ALA A 595 -7.29 -13.38 33.20
CA ALA A 595 -8.54 -14.01 32.83
C ALA A 595 -9.54 -14.09 34.02
N GLU A 596 -9.10 -14.64 35.14
CA GLU A 596 -9.96 -14.98 36.27
C GLU A 596 -10.33 -13.78 37.14
N THR A 597 -9.38 -12.87 37.36
CA THR A 597 -9.55 -11.75 38.29
C THR A 597 -9.89 -10.44 37.59
N LEU A 598 -9.29 -10.16 36.42
CA LEU A 598 -9.49 -8.90 35.68
C LEU A 598 -10.54 -9.02 34.58
N GLY A 599 -10.99 -10.24 34.24
CA GLY A 599 -11.95 -10.48 33.14
C GLY A 599 -11.38 -10.15 31.74
N LEU A 600 -10.06 -10.27 31.58
CA LEU A 600 -9.36 -10.00 30.31
C LEU A 600 -8.94 -11.31 29.68
N THR A 601 -9.39 -11.58 28.47
CA THR A 601 -8.95 -12.77 27.71
C THR A 601 -7.48 -12.64 27.30
N PRO A 602 -6.60 -13.57 27.74
CA PRO A 602 -5.20 -13.57 27.32
C PRO A 602 -5.05 -13.91 25.84
N VAL A 603 -4.19 -13.17 25.15
CA VAL A 603 -3.85 -13.37 23.76
C VAL A 603 -2.33 -13.34 23.62
N PHE A 604 -1.73 -14.36 23.01
CA PHE A 604 -0.31 -14.36 22.70
C PHE A 604 -0.09 -13.87 21.27
N MET A 605 0.86 -12.94 21.09
CA MET A 605 1.22 -12.40 19.77
C MET A 605 2.68 -12.69 19.45
N LEU A 606 2.91 -13.41 18.37
CA LEU A 606 4.24 -13.71 17.89
C LEU A 606 4.76 -12.55 17.00
N ILE A 607 5.86 -11.93 17.41
CA ILE A 607 6.57 -10.90 16.63
C ILE A 607 7.64 -11.53 15.73
N ASN A 608 8.27 -12.60 16.22
CA ASN A 608 9.16 -13.47 15.45
C ASN A 608 8.75 -14.92 15.69
N ARG A 609 8.12 -15.55 14.71
CA ARG A 609 7.51 -16.88 14.86
C ARG A 609 8.48 -17.93 15.35
N ASP A 610 9.69 -17.95 14.77
CA ASP A 610 10.67 -19.01 15.04
C ASP A 610 11.25 -18.95 16.47
N GLU A 611 11.34 -17.72 17.03
CA GLU A 611 11.88 -17.50 18.37
C GLU A 611 10.80 -17.44 19.46
N ASP A 612 9.60 -16.92 19.13
CA ASP A 612 8.53 -16.65 20.09
C ASP A 612 7.61 -17.86 20.25
N GLY A 613 7.47 -18.68 19.20
CA GLY A 613 6.57 -19.85 19.20
C GLY A 613 6.87 -20.83 20.34
N PRO A 614 8.10 -21.36 20.45
CA PRO A 614 8.43 -22.30 21.53
C PRO A 614 8.21 -21.74 22.93
N ALA A 615 8.59 -20.48 23.19
CA ALA A 615 8.36 -19.83 24.49
C ALA A 615 6.87 -19.63 24.78
N THR A 616 6.09 -19.30 23.77
CA THR A 616 4.62 -19.17 23.90
C THR A 616 3.96 -20.51 24.22
N ASP A 617 4.37 -21.58 23.53
CA ASP A 617 3.86 -22.93 23.78
C ASP A 617 4.20 -23.41 25.21
N GLU A 618 5.39 -23.10 25.69
CA GLU A 618 5.82 -23.42 27.06
C GLU A 618 4.93 -22.71 28.10
N VAL A 619 4.71 -21.39 27.95
CA VAL A 619 3.83 -20.64 28.86
C VAL A 619 2.40 -21.18 28.82
N ARG A 620 1.85 -21.44 27.63
CA ARG A 620 0.49 -21.96 27.47
C ARG A 620 0.29 -23.34 28.06
N ALA A 621 1.32 -24.17 28.02
CA ALA A 621 1.28 -25.51 28.65
C ALA A 621 1.20 -25.45 30.19
N LEU A 622 1.57 -24.32 30.80
CA LEU A 622 1.53 -24.08 32.23
C LEU A 622 0.29 -23.32 32.69
N MET A 623 -0.51 -22.77 31.74
CA MET A 623 -1.75 -22.02 32.05
C MET A 623 -2.88 -22.98 32.41
N GLU A 624 -3.77 -22.50 33.31
CA GLU A 624 -5.04 -23.14 33.67
C GLU A 624 -6.18 -22.66 32.75
N THR A 625 -6.08 -21.46 32.20
CA THR A 625 -7.06 -20.85 31.27
C THR A 625 -6.62 -21.00 29.82
N ASN A 626 -7.59 -20.80 28.89
CA ASN A 626 -7.29 -20.82 27.45
C ASN A 626 -6.84 -19.45 26.96
N ALA A 627 -5.86 -19.44 26.07
CA ALA A 627 -5.40 -18.23 25.39
C ALA A 627 -5.32 -18.45 23.87
N ALA A 628 -5.77 -17.47 23.09
CA ALA A 628 -5.59 -17.45 21.66
C ALA A 628 -4.11 -17.12 21.31
N VAL A 629 -3.63 -17.66 20.19
CA VAL A 629 -2.31 -17.31 19.64
C VAL A 629 -2.51 -16.65 18.29
N ILE A 630 -2.13 -15.41 18.21
CA ILE A 630 -2.08 -14.67 16.94
C ILE A 630 -0.70 -14.93 16.32
N ASP A 631 -0.65 -15.87 15.40
CA ASP A 631 0.53 -16.24 14.62
C ASP A 631 0.35 -15.87 13.14
N GLY A 632 1.38 -16.08 12.32
CA GLY A 632 1.34 -15.85 10.88
C GLY A 632 1.99 -14.52 10.43
N GLU A 633 2.26 -14.46 9.12
CA GLU A 633 2.84 -13.27 8.49
C GLU A 633 1.79 -12.16 8.38
N ARG A 634 2.10 -11.01 8.94
CA ARG A 634 1.26 -9.81 8.91
C ARG A 634 2.09 -8.59 8.53
N ASN A 635 1.45 -7.58 7.94
CA ASN A 635 2.09 -6.28 7.84
C ASN A 635 2.07 -5.56 9.19
N SER A 636 2.92 -4.56 9.33
CA SER A 636 3.08 -3.81 10.58
C SER A 636 1.79 -3.10 10.99
N SER A 637 1.07 -2.50 10.05
CA SER A 637 -0.19 -1.80 10.29
C SER A 637 -1.26 -2.72 10.91
N LEU A 638 -1.35 -3.98 10.46
CA LEU A 638 -2.29 -4.94 11.03
C LEU A 638 -1.89 -5.36 12.44
N THR A 639 -0.59 -5.56 12.69
CA THR A 639 -0.08 -5.85 14.04
C THR A 639 -0.36 -4.68 14.99
N ILE A 640 -0.15 -3.44 14.55
CA ILE A 640 -0.48 -2.22 15.30
C ILE A 640 -1.99 -2.16 15.60
N GLY A 641 -2.82 -2.40 14.59
CA GLY A 641 -4.28 -2.40 14.76
C GLY A 641 -4.80 -3.48 15.71
N LEU A 642 -4.20 -4.67 15.70
CA LEU A 642 -4.52 -5.74 16.65
C LEU A 642 -4.13 -5.34 18.09
N LEU A 643 -2.92 -4.81 18.29
CA LEU A 643 -2.46 -4.32 19.59
C LEU A 643 -3.30 -3.14 20.09
N ALA A 644 -3.79 -2.29 19.18
CA ALA A 644 -4.71 -1.20 19.52
C ALA A 644 -6.03 -1.67 20.18
N ARG A 645 -6.42 -2.93 20.00
CA ARG A 645 -7.62 -3.53 20.64
C ARG A 645 -7.36 -4.09 22.03
N MET A 646 -6.13 -4.11 22.48
CA MET A 646 -5.76 -4.65 23.80
C MET A 646 -5.97 -3.64 24.92
N LYS A 647 -6.34 -4.11 26.09
CA LYS A 647 -6.45 -3.31 27.33
C LYS A 647 -5.07 -3.05 27.95
N ALA A 648 -4.15 -3.98 27.78
CA ALA A 648 -2.75 -3.85 28.16
C ALA A 648 -1.90 -4.80 27.32
N VAL A 649 -0.60 -4.49 27.21
CA VAL A 649 0.38 -5.33 26.51
C VAL A 649 1.56 -5.62 27.43
N VAL A 650 1.84 -6.90 27.66
CA VAL A 650 3.00 -7.43 28.35
C VAL A 650 3.98 -7.91 27.30
N SER A 651 5.18 -7.33 27.18
CA SER A 651 6.08 -7.72 26.13
C SER A 651 7.54 -7.76 26.54
N MET A 652 8.22 -8.83 26.11
CA MET A 652 9.69 -8.92 26.07
C MET A 652 10.21 -8.30 24.77
N ARG A 653 9.41 -8.26 23.70
CA ARG A 653 9.78 -7.74 22.39
C ARG A 653 9.64 -6.23 22.33
N LEU A 654 10.74 -5.54 21.99
CA LEU A 654 10.75 -4.08 21.88
C LEU A 654 9.69 -3.56 20.91
N HIS A 655 9.55 -4.16 19.72
CA HIS A 655 8.56 -3.69 18.74
C HIS A 655 7.12 -4.00 19.14
N GLY A 656 6.87 -5.03 19.96
CA GLY A 656 5.57 -5.22 20.60
C GLY A 656 5.18 -4.04 21.49
N LEU A 657 6.16 -3.48 22.22
CA LEU A 657 5.98 -2.28 23.03
C LEU A 657 5.82 -1.01 22.18
N ILE A 658 6.67 -0.83 21.15
CA ILE A 658 6.62 0.33 20.23
C ILE A 658 5.26 0.42 19.53
N PHE A 659 4.76 -0.68 18.98
CA PHE A 659 3.47 -0.75 18.29
C PHE A 659 2.29 -0.47 19.23
N ALA A 660 2.33 -1.00 20.44
CA ALA A 660 1.29 -0.73 21.43
C ALA A 660 1.36 0.71 21.94
N ALA A 661 2.57 1.26 22.17
CA ALA A 661 2.77 2.63 22.57
C ALA A 661 2.23 3.62 21.55
N SER A 662 2.45 3.41 20.25
CA SER A 662 1.94 4.27 19.17
C SER A 662 0.41 4.40 19.20
N GLN A 663 -0.28 3.46 19.84
CA GLN A 663 -1.72 3.44 20.02
C GLN A 663 -2.17 3.85 21.44
N GLY A 664 -1.23 4.27 22.31
CA GLY A 664 -1.51 4.67 23.70
C GLY A 664 -1.94 3.52 24.61
N VAL A 665 -1.71 2.27 24.21
CA VAL A 665 -2.06 1.09 25.03
C VAL A 665 -1.11 1.00 26.24
N PRO A 666 -1.60 0.73 27.46
CA PRO A 666 -0.76 0.53 28.63
C PRO A 666 0.21 -0.63 28.48
N LEU A 667 1.44 -0.45 28.93
CA LEU A 667 2.52 -1.40 28.75
C LEU A 667 3.02 -2.00 30.06
N VAL A 668 3.49 -3.23 29.96
CA VAL A 668 4.38 -3.86 30.93
C VAL A 668 5.56 -4.42 30.15
N GLY A 669 6.76 -3.87 30.32
CA GLY A 669 7.94 -4.41 29.69
C GLY A 669 8.62 -5.45 30.59
N VAL A 670 9.00 -6.60 30.03
CA VAL A 670 9.88 -7.54 30.70
C VAL A 670 11.25 -7.48 30.03
N SER A 671 12.20 -6.85 30.72
CA SER A 671 13.49 -6.47 30.16
C SER A 671 14.50 -7.60 30.32
N TYR A 672 15.02 -8.08 29.23
CA TYR A 672 16.19 -8.96 29.10
C TYR A 672 17.36 -8.26 28.37
N ASP A 673 17.09 -7.03 27.86
CA ASP A 673 18.01 -6.25 27.04
C ASP A 673 17.80 -4.75 27.37
N PRO A 674 18.87 -3.97 27.54
CA PRO A 674 18.78 -2.53 27.89
C PRO A 674 17.89 -1.68 26.99
N LYS A 675 17.69 -2.09 25.71
CA LYS A 675 16.83 -1.36 24.76
C LYS A 675 15.36 -1.31 25.19
N VAL A 676 14.86 -2.36 25.89
CA VAL A 676 13.49 -2.40 26.41
C VAL A 676 13.32 -1.35 27.50
N THR A 677 14.25 -1.31 28.47
CA THR A 677 14.28 -0.32 29.55
C THR A 677 14.41 1.10 29.00
N ALA A 678 15.32 1.31 28.03
CA ALA A 678 15.55 2.62 27.43
C ALA A 678 14.30 3.17 26.71
N PHE A 679 13.61 2.32 25.96
CA PHE A 679 12.37 2.72 25.30
C PHE A 679 11.27 3.08 26.30
N LEU A 680 11.01 2.25 27.31
CA LEU A 680 9.98 2.51 28.32
C LEU A 680 10.28 3.82 29.08
N ALA A 681 11.53 4.04 29.45
CA ALA A 681 11.96 5.30 30.08
C ALA A 681 11.70 6.52 29.16
N SER A 682 11.90 6.39 27.84
CA SER A 682 11.69 7.48 26.88
C SER A 682 10.23 7.92 26.76
N ILE A 683 9.28 7.03 27.06
CA ILE A 683 7.84 7.32 27.07
C ILE A 683 7.30 7.54 28.51
N GLY A 684 8.15 7.58 29.52
CA GLY A 684 7.75 7.75 30.92
C GLY A 684 7.00 6.55 31.51
N GLU A 685 7.23 5.35 30.97
CA GLU A 685 6.60 4.11 31.47
C GLU A 685 7.49 3.44 32.51
N GLU A 686 6.99 3.34 33.73
CA GLU A 686 7.73 2.79 34.89
C GLU A 686 7.56 1.27 35.06
N ARG A 687 6.55 0.66 34.42
CA ARG A 687 6.26 -0.78 34.52
C ARG A 687 7.25 -1.59 33.66
N CYS A 688 8.50 -1.64 34.12
CA CYS A 688 9.59 -2.40 33.53
C CYS A 688 10.16 -3.36 34.57
N LEU A 689 10.03 -4.67 34.30
CA LEU A 689 10.49 -5.74 35.17
C LEU A 689 11.70 -6.43 34.56
N PRO A 690 12.87 -6.49 35.24
CA PRO A 690 13.98 -7.31 34.76
C PRO A 690 13.59 -8.79 34.71
N LEU A 691 13.91 -9.51 33.65
CA LEU A 691 13.59 -10.93 33.52
C LEU A 691 14.18 -11.77 34.66
N GLU A 692 15.39 -11.47 35.10
CA GLU A 692 16.07 -12.17 36.20
C GLU A 692 15.29 -12.04 37.53
N GLU A 693 14.66 -10.91 37.78
CA GLU A 693 13.89 -10.60 38.99
C GLU A 693 12.39 -10.87 38.85
N LEU A 694 11.95 -11.44 37.69
CA LEU A 694 10.55 -11.66 37.42
C LEU A 694 9.98 -12.74 38.35
N THR A 695 8.88 -12.43 39.02
CA THR A 695 8.04 -13.36 39.80
C THR A 695 6.59 -13.23 39.38
N ALA A 696 5.76 -14.23 39.70
CA ALA A 696 4.34 -14.17 39.43
C ALA A 696 3.68 -12.97 40.12
N GLU A 697 4.10 -12.66 41.36
CA GLU A 697 3.51 -11.58 42.17
C GLU A 697 3.80 -10.21 41.54
N ASN A 698 5.07 -9.90 41.16
CA ASN A 698 5.41 -8.60 40.57
C ASN A 698 4.79 -8.45 39.17
N LEU A 699 4.69 -9.52 38.41
CA LEU A 699 4.04 -9.46 37.08
C LEU A 699 2.53 -9.29 37.18
N LYS A 700 1.84 -9.99 38.07
CA LYS A 700 0.41 -9.80 38.36
C LYS A 700 0.13 -8.36 38.80
N ALA A 701 0.94 -7.80 39.69
CA ALA A 701 0.81 -6.40 40.15
C ALA A 701 0.98 -5.42 38.97
N ALA A 702 1.99 -5.62 38.10
CA ALA A 702 2.20 -4.77 36.93
C ALA A 702 1.05 -4.89 35.91
N VAL A 703 0.54 -6.08 35.66
CA VAL A 703 -0.63 -6.35 34.79
C VAL A 703 -1.87 -5.64 35.30
N SER A 704 -2.15 -5.73 36.62
CA SER A 704 -3.27 -5.04 37.27
C SER A 704 -3.16 -3.52 37.13
N ALA A 705 -1.97 -2.95 37.39
CA ALA A 705 -1.70 -1.53 37.27
C ALA A 705 -1.84 -1.04 35.80
N ALA A 706 -1.36 -1.82 34.84
CA ALA A 706 -1.51 -1.51 33.42
C ALA A 706 -2.98 -1.53 32.98
N SER A 707 -3.72 -2.56 33.38
CA SER A 707 -5.15 -2.66 33.08
C SER A 707 -5.95 -1.48 33.64
N ALA A 708 -5.67 -1.08 34.89
CA ALA A 708 -6.30 0.08 35.53
C ALA A 708 -5.99 1.40 34.81
N ALA A 709 -4.82 1.51 34.21
CA ALA A 709 -4.36 2.69 33.48
C ALA A 709 -5.00 2.84 32.07
N TYR A 710 -5.83 1.92 31.60
CA TYR A 710 -6.38 1.95 30.23
C TYR A 710 -7.18 3.24 29.94
N GLY A 711 -7.87 3.82 30.92
CA GLY A 711 -8.66 5.04 30.77
C GLY A 711 -7.86 6.29 30.34
N ASP A 712 -6.55 6.31 30.53
CA ASP A 712 -5.65 7.44 30.19
C ASP A 712 -4.90 7.24 28.85
N ARG A 713 -5.54 6.55 27.92
CA ARG A 713 -4.97 6.19 26.63
C ARG A 713 -4.53 7.40 25.80
N ASP A 714 -5.34 8.47 25.78
CA ASP A 714 -5.06 9.67 24.98
C ASP A 714 -3.80 10.41 25.42
N THR A 715 -3.51 10.45 26.72
CA THR A 715 -2.28 11.05 27.25
C THR A 715 -1.06 10.26 26.82
N ARG A 716 -1.11 8.93 26.92
CA ARG A 716 -0.01 8.06 26.45
C ARG A 716 0.21 8.16 24.95
N LYS A 717 -0.88 8.22 24.17
CA LYS A 717 -0.79 8.41 22.73
C LYS A 717 -0.09 9.72 22.40
N ARG A 718 -0.42 10.84 23.03
CA ARG A 718 0.27 12.12 22.83
C ARG A 718 1.78 12.04 23.12
N THR A 719 2.20 11.28 24.13
CA THR A 719 3.63 11.07 24.41
C THR A 719 4.30 10.29 23.29
N ALA A 720 3.66 9.24 22.77
CA ALA A 720 4.18 8.48 21.63
C ALA A 720 4.19 9.31 20.33
N ASP A 721 3.16 10.13 20.10
CA ASP A 721 3.08 11.04 18.95
C ASP A 721 4.22 12.08 18.98
N ALA A 722 4.58 12.61 20.16
CA ALA A 722 5.73 13.51 20.30
C ALA A 722 7.08 12.84 19.95
N LEU A 723 7.21 11.53 20.22
CA LEU A 723 8.39 10.77 19.78
C LEU A 723 8.34 10.49 18.27
N ALA A 724 7.15 10.22 17.72
CA ALA A 724 6.99 10.07 16.27
C ALA A 724 7.31 11.37 15.54
N ASP A 725 6.99 12.54 16.10
CA ASP A 725 7.39 13.85 15.57
C ASP A 725 8.94 14.00 15.54
N ALA A 726 9.62 13.54 16.60
CA ALA A 726 11.09 13.56 16.65
C ALA A 726 11.74 12.64 15.58
N GLU A 727 11.02 11.62 15.12
CA GLU A 727 11.46 10.75 14.02
C GLU A 727 11.64 11.54 12.71
N SER A 728 10.84 12.58 12.47
CA SER A 728 10.93 13.44 11.28
C SER A 728 12.33 14.02 11.03
N GLU A 729 13.19 14.11 12.04
CA GLU A 729 14.59 14.50 11.89
C GLU A 729 15.40 13.46 11.09
N ASN A 730 15.04 12.16 11.17
CA ASN A 730 15.66 11.12 10.34
C ASN A 730 15.45 11.42 8.85
N SER A 731 14.21 11.67 8.46
CA SER A 731 13.87 11.97 7.07
C SER A 731 14.44 13.31 6.60
N ALA A 732 14.54 14.32 7.48
CA ALA A 732 15.16 15.60 7.18
C ALA A 732 16.67 15.45 6.85
N TRP A 733 17.41 14.63 7.61
CA TRP A 733 18.79 14.31 7.30
C TRP A 733 18.93 13.54 5.97
N ALA A 734 18.06 12.56 5.70
CA ALA A 734 18.05 11.84 4.44
C ALA A 734 17.81 12.78 3.26
N ARG A 735 16.82 13.69 3.36
CA ARG A 735 16.52 14.73 2.37
C ARG A 735 17.76 15.60 2.10
N LYS A 736 18.42 16.09 3.14
CA LYS A 736 19.64 16.90 3.03
C LYS A 736 20.78 16.16 2.32
N LEU A 737 20.99 14.88 2.64
CA LEU A 737 22.03 14.06 2.00
C LEU A 737 21.70 13.73 0.52
N LEU A 738 20.42 13.69 0.16
CA LEU A 738 19.97 13.56 -1.21
C LEU A 738 20.03 14.87 -2.00
N GLY A 739 20.20 16.02 -1.33
CA GLY A 739 20.21 17.35 -1.96
C GLY A 739 18.83 17.79 -2.45
N LEU A 740 17.77 17.39 -1.72
CA LEU A 740 16.36 17.65 -2.04
C LEU A 740 15.74 18.66 -1.08
#